data_867ad74b375d98944a78f01147e7e6da
#
_entry.id   867ad74b375d98944a78f01147e7e6da
#
_cell.length_a   1.000
_cell.length_b   1.000
_cell.length_c   1.000
_cell.angle_alpha   90.00
_cell.angle_beta   90.00
_cell.angle_gamma   90.00
#
_symmetry.space_group_name_H-M   'P 1'
#
loop_
_entity.id
_entity.type
_entity.pdbx_description
1 polymer ?
#
loop_
_entity_poly.entity_id
_entity_poly.type
_entity_poly.pdbx_seq_one_letter_code
_entity_poly.pdbx_strand_id
1 'polypeptide(L)'
;MNSHLRLHTAAAAAAAAVSELELLVPRGRGAGAMDQLRPEPAAGAHEIEKTAAPDVESEPAAAVPEPERVPPWREQVTARGMVAALLIGFVYTVIVMKLSLTTGLTPTMNVSAALLAFLALRGWTRALGRLGIACRPFTRQENTVVQTCVVACYTIGFGGGFGSFLLGLDKKTYELSGVSTPGNVPGSYREPAIGWMTGFLLAVSFVGLLTLLPLRKVLVIDYKLTYPSGTATAVLINGFHTPQGDKNAKIQVRGFLKYFGISFLWSFFQWFYTAGDHCGFAQFPTFGLQAFNQTFSFDFSLTYVGAGMICSHLVNLSLLFGAVVSWGVMWPLIGKQKGNWYPADASQNSMTGIYGYKAFLCIALLVGDGLYNFVKVIAITVKNIRERSRRKNLNRVADADTMALDDMQRDEVFNRDNIPTWLSYAGYAALSLIAVIAIPIMFREVRWYYVVVAYALAPALGFCNAYGTGLTDMNMGYNYGKVALFVLAAWAGKDSGVVAGLVGCGLVKQLVLVSADLMHDFKTGHLTLTSPRSMLVGQAVGTLMGCVLAPLTFMLFYRAFDVGEPDGYWKAPYALIYRNMAILGVEGFSALPRHCLQLCAGFFAFAVLANLARDLLPRRLARLVPLPMAMAVPFLVGASFAVDMCVGSLVVFAWHKLDGKKAALLVPAVASGLICGDGIWTFPSSLLALAKVKPPICMKFTPGS
;
A
#
# COMPACT_ATOMS: atom_id res chain seq x y z
N MET A 1 24.07 10.39 -29.49
CA MET A 1 24.61 11.09 -28.30
C MET A 1 23.54 11.59 -27.33
N ASN A 2 22.27 11.15 -27.48
CA ASN A 2 21.14 11.57 -26.64
C ASN A 2 20.49 10.44 -25.80
N SER A 3 21.06 9.24 -25.80
CA SER A 3 20.54 8.09 -25.05
C SER A 3 21.19 7.88 -23.66
N HIS A 4 22.37 8.42 -23.44
CA HIS A 4 23.06 8.34 -22.14
C HIS A 4 22.53 9.29 -21.06
N LEU A 5 21.91 10.41 -21.45
CA LEU A 5 21.37 11.38 -20.52
C LEU A 5 20.06 10.96 -19.86
N ARG A 6 19.32 10.02 -20.46
CA ARG A 6 17.99 9.58 -20.02
C ARG A 6 18.01 8.45 -18.97
N LEU A 7 19.10 7.68 -18.91
CA LEU A 7 19.27 6.62 -17.89
C LEU A 7 19.65 7.18 -16.51
N HIS A 8 20.36 8.31 -16.49
CA HIS A 8 20.67 9.03 -15.25
C HIS A 8 19.44 9.62 -14.57
N THR A 9 18.33 9.88 -15.31
CA THR A 9 17.13 10.52 -14.73
C THR A 9 16.22 9.57 -13.96
N ALA A 10 16.12 8.28 -14.31
CA ALA A 10 15.31 7.32 -13.55
C ALA A 10 16.07 6.79 -12.32
N ALA A 11 17.37 6.51 -12.46
CA ALA A 11 18.24 6.16 -11.33
C ALA A 11 18.37 7.32 -10.33
N ALA A 12 18.36 8.55 -10.84
CA ALA A 12 18.43 9.75 -10.01
C ALA A 12 17.07 10.14 -9.39
N ALA A 13 15.92 9.65 -9.91
CA ALA A 13 14.61 9.80 -9.23
C ALA A 13 14.49 8.85 -8.04
N ALA A 14 14.99 7.62 -8.17
CA ALA A 14 15.14 6.69 -7.04
C ALA A 14 16.16 7.21 -6.01
N ALA A 15 17.30 7.77 -6.47
CA ALA A 15 18.30 8.39 -5.60
C ALA A 15 17.81 9.68 -4.93
N ALA A 16 16.85 10.42 -5.51
CA ALA A 16 16.28 11.61 -4.88
C ALA A 16 15.20 11.25 -3.84
N ALA A 17 14.46 10.17 -4.03
CA ALA A 17 13.58 9.62 -2.98
C ALA A 17 14.41 9.07 -1.81
N VAL A 18 15.56 8.45 -2.08
CA VAL A 18 16.54 8.03 -1.07
C VAL A 18 17.25 9.24 -0.45
N SER A 19 17.55 10.31 -1.20
CA SER A 19 18.16 11.53 -0.65
C SER A 19 17.18 12.41 0.15
N GLU A 20 15.89 12.35 -0.12
CA GLU A 20 14.89 12.93 0.79
C GLU A 20 14.75 12.10 2.08
N LEU A 21 15.04 10.79 2.04
CA LEU A 21 15.15 9.92 3.22
C LEU A 21 16.50 10.04 3.93
N GLU A 22 17.61 10.33 3.22
CA GLU A 22 18.92 10.66 3.82
C GLU A 22 18.92 12.01 4.56
N LEU A 23 18.03 12.92 4.23
CA LEU A 23 17.80 14.15 5.01
C LEU A 23 17.09 13.88 6.35
N LEU A 24 16.58 12.67 6.57
CA LEU A 24 15.95 12.23 7.83
C LEU A 24 16.93 11.58 8.80
N VAL A 25 18.18 11.32 8.39
CA VAL A 25 19.24 10.80 9.27
C VAL A 25 20.12 11.98 9.68
N PRO A 26 20.26 12.30 10.97
CA PRO A 26 21.20 13.35 11.41
C PRO A 26 22.63 12.89 11.11
N ARG A 27 23.27 13.51 10.13
CA ARG A 27 24.72 13.38 9.89
C ARG A 27 25.45 13.80 11.16
N GLY A 28 26.05 12.83 11.82
CA GLY A 28 27.02 13.08 12.85
C GLY A 28 28.13 13.98 12.27
N ARG A 29 28.45 15.09 12.95
CA ARG A 29 29.59 15.95 12.64
C ARG A 29 30.87 15.12 12.67
N GLY A 30 31.44 14.87 11.51
CA GLY A 30 32.70 14.10 11.43
C GLY A 30 33.26 13.89 10.02
N ALA A 31 32.93 14.75 9.04
CA ALA A 31 33.57 14.70 7.72
C ALA A 31 33.77 16.10 7.15
N GLY A 32 34.60 16.87 7.81
CA GLY A 32 34.97 18.23 7.40
C GLY A 32 36.45 18.50 7.68
N ALA A 33 37.37 17.62 7.24
CA ALA A 33 38.79 17.88 7.25
C ALA A 33 39.56 16.84 6.41
N MET A 34 39.26 16.73 5.13
CA MET A 34 40.11 15.92 4.22
C MET A 34 39.94 16.31 2.75
N ASP A 35 39.95 17.61 2.46
CA ASP A 35 39.99 18.08 1.06
C ASP A 35 41.00 19.22 0.84
N GLN A 36 42.12 19.15 1.55
CA GLN A 36 43.32 19.92 1.25
C GLN A 36 44.54 19.05 1.55
N LEU A 37 45.06 18.38 0.55
CA LEU A 37 46.47 17.99 0.41
C LEU A 37 46.64 17.07 -0.82
N ARG A 38 46.76 17.70 -2.01
CA ARG A 38 47.50 17.10 -3.12
C ARG A 38 48.96 17.53 -2.96
N PRO A 39 49.93 16.65 -2.94
CA PRO A 39 51.33 17.07 -3.09
C PRO A 39 51.72 17.03 -4.59
N GLU A 40 52.28 18.16 -5.04
CA GLU A 40 53.13 18.22 -6.23
C GLU A 40 54.52 17.60 -5.94
N PRO A 41 55.19 17.08 -6.98
CA PRO A 41 56.51 16.48 -6.79
C PRO A 41 57.61 17.54 -6.86
N ALA A 42 58.43 17.63 -5.84
CA ALA A 42 59.69 18.35 -5.94
C ALA A 42 60.83 17.47 -5.39
N ALA A 43 61.86 17.43 -6.26
CA ALA A 43 63.16 16.80 -6.02
C ALA A 43 64.00 17.49 -4.96
N GLY A 44 64.83 16.75 -4.23
CA GLY A 44 65.90 17.31 -3.46
C GLY A 44 66.33 16.45 -2.27
N ALA A 45 67.40 15.68 -2.47
CA ALA A 45 68.12 14.94 -1.45
C ALA A 45 68.80 15.89 -0.47
N HIS A 46 68.67 15.63 0.82
CA HIS A 46 69.77 15.86 1.80
C HIS A 46 69.58 14.95 3.05
N GLU A 47 70.61 14.17 3.32
CA GLU A 47 70.82 13.52 4.60
C GLU A 47 70.83 14.52 5.73
N ILE A 48 70.38 14.11 6.93
CA ILE A 48 71.00 14.42 8.22
C ILE A 48 70.20 13.77 9.39
N GLU A 49 70.89 12.99 10.10
CA GLU A 49 71.05 12.86 11.55
C GLU A 49 69.94 12.32 12.43
N LYS A 50 70.25 11.19 13.05
CA LYS A 50 69.55 10.51 14.12
C LYS A 50 69.56 11.35 15.39
N THR A 51 68.37 11.73 15.87
CA THR A 51 68.18 12.09 17.26
C THR A 51 66.98 11.27 17.81
N ALA A 52 67.19 10.69 18.98
CA ALA A 52 66.23 9.84 19.67
C ALA A 52 64.94 10.59 20.01
N ALA A 53 63.79 10.01 19.62
CA ALA A 53 62.47 10.51 20.02
C ALA A 53 62.00 9.75 21.29
N PRO A 54 61.25 10.40 22.18
CA PRO A 54 60.66 9.76 23.35
C PRO A 54 59.46 8.88 22.93
N ASP A 55 59.25 7.81 23.73
CA ASP A 55 58.19 6.87 23.61
C ASP A 55 56.83 7.53 23.52
N VAL A 56 56.19 7.49 22.34
CA VAL A 56 54.77 7.78 22.16
C VAL A 56 54.04 6.49 22.44
N GLU A 57 53.33 6.44 23.57
CA GLU A 57 52.32 5.43 23.85
C GLU A 57 51.40 5.29 22.62
N SER A 58 51.42 4.14 21.97
CA SER A 58 50.53 3.79 20.91
C SER A 58 49.11 3.73 21.48
N GLU A 59 48.24 4.70 21.14
CA GLU A 59 46.82 4.55 21.36
C GLU A 59 46.37 3.19 20.81
N PRO A 60 45.58 2.41 21.57
CA PRO A 60 45.11 1.12 21.11
C PRO A 60 44.29 1.32 19.83
N ALA A 61 44.71 0.68 18.76
CA ALA A 61 43.98 0.67 17.51
C ALA A 61 42.50 0.39 17.80
N ALA A 62 41.60 1.25 17.31
CA ALA A 62 40.17 1.14 17.53
C ALA A 62 39.76 -0.31 17.20
N ALA A 63 39.30 -1.04 18.23
CA ALA A 63 38.92 -2.44 18.10
C ALA A 63 37.92 -2.56 16.94
N VAL A 64 38.25 -3.38 15.95
CA VAL A 64 37.33 -3.78 14.89
C VAL A 64 36.08 -4.28 15.59
N PRO A 65 34.90 -3.68 15.38
CA PRO A 65 33.69 -4.10 16.08
C PRO A 65 33.46 -5.60 15.84
N GLU A 66 33.41 -6.36 16.92
CA GLU A 66 33.10 -7.80 16.83
C GLU A 66 31.79 -7.99 16.08
N PRO A 67 31.70 -8.95 15.14
CA PRO A 67 30.49 -9.21 14.39
C PRO A 67 29.36 -9.53 15.37
N GLU A 68 28.26 -8.78 15.26
CA GLU A 68 27.09 -8.93 16.14
C GLU A 68 26.56 -10.37 16.07
N ARG A 69 26.45 -11.03 17.22
CA ARG A 69 25.90 -12.39 17.31
C ARG A 69 24.43 -12.38 16.92
N VAL A 70 24.13 -12.90 15.73
CA VAL A 70 22.75 -13.05 15.24
C VAL A 70 22.13 -14.32 15.82
N PRO A 71 21.01 -14.22 16.55
CA PRO A 71 20.34 -15.40 17.12
C PRO A 71 19.85 -16.35 16.00
N PRO A 72 19.79 -17.67 16.27
CA PRO A 72 19.28 -18.63 15.31
C PRO A 72 17.81 -18.35 14.97
N TRP A 73 17.35 -18.72 13.77
CA TRP A 73 16.02 -18.37 13.26
C TRP A 73 14.86 -18.75 14.19
N ARG A 74 14.96 -19.88 14.91
CA ARG A 74 13.93 -20.32 15.88
C ARG A 74 13.76 -19.37 17.06
N GLU A 75 14.82 -18.66 17.45
CA GLU A 75 14.79 -17.73 18.57
C GLU A 75 14.29 -16.34 18.15
N GLN A 76 14.28 -16.04 16.85
CA GLN A 76 13.74 -14.81 16.29
C GLN A 76 12.19 -14.82 16.24
N VAL A 77 11.59 -16.01 16.18
CA VAL A 77 10.12 -16.20 16.21
C VAL A 77 9.72 -16.56 17.65
N THR A 78 9.12 -15.61 18.35
CA THR A 78 8.75 -15.78 19.76
C THR A 78 7.24 -15.82 19.96
N ALA A 79 6.75 -16.57 20.95
CA ALA A 79 5.32 -16.62 21.25
C ALA A 79 4.77 -15.24 21.62
N ARG A 80 5.51 -14.43 22.43
CA ARG A 80 5.12 -13.06 22.76
C ARG A 80 5.03 -12.18 21.53
N GLY A 81 5.96 -12.36 20.57
CA GLY A 81 5.94 -11.66 19.28
C GLY A 81 4.71 -12.02 18.46
N MET A 82 4.33 -13.30 18.41
CA MET A 82 3.13 -13.74 17.67
C MET A 82 1.83 -13.20 18.29
N VAL A 83 1.73 -13.17 19.64
CA VAL A 83 0.58 -12.56 20.34
C VAL A 83 0.51 -11.05 20.06
N ALA A 84 1.64 -10.35 20.13
CA ALA A 84 1.69 -8.93 19.78
C ALA A 84 1.30 -8.70 18.31
N ALA A 85 1.78 -9.54 17.38
CA ALA A 85 1.42 -9.47 15.98
C ALA A 85 -0.07 -9.69 15.74
N LEU A 86 -0.70 -10.63 16.45
CA LEU A 86 -2.14 -10.87 16.37
C LEU A 86 -2.94 -9.64 16.80
N LEU A 87 -2.61 -9.05 17.95
CA LEU A 87 -3.33 -7.88 18.46
C LEU A 87 -3.15 -6.66 17.57
N ILE A 88 -1.93 -6.36 17.17
CA ILE A 88 -1.64 -5.23 16.30
C ILE A 88 -2.23 -5.48 14.89
N GLY A 89 -2.10 -6.69 14.36
CA GLY A 89 -2.65 -7.08 13.06
C GLY A 89 -4.17 -6.97 13.03
N PHE A 90 -4.88 -7.34 14.11
CA PHE A 90 -6.32 -7.12 14.23
C PHE A 90 -6.67 -5.64 14.16
N VAL A 91 -6.00 -4.80 14.96
CA VAL A 91 -6.22 -3.34 14.95
C VAL A 91 -6.05 -2.77 13.55
N TYR A 92 -4.95 -3.10 12.88
CA TYR A 92 -4.70 -2.61 11.51
C TYR A 92 -5.70 -3.17 10.49
N THR A 93 -6.14 -4.42 10.64
CA THR A 93 -7.17 -5.00 9.75
C THR A 93 -8.49 -4.22 9.87
N VAL A 94 -8.90 -3.81 11.08
CA VAL A 94 -10.09 -2.97 11.31
C VAL A 94 -9.93 -1.61 10.60
N ILE A 95 -8.79 -0.94 10.80
CA ILE A 95 -8.50 0.38 10.23
C ILE A 95 -8.51 0.31 8.69
N VAL A 96 -7.80 -0.67 8.14
CA VAL A 96 -7.67 -0.85 6.69
C VAL A 96 -9.01 -1.23 6.06
N MET A 97 -9.81 -2.05 6.74
CA MET A 97 -11.15 -2.40 6.28
C MET A 97 -12.05 -1.16 6.21
N LYS A 98 -12.03 -0.29 7.24
CA LYS A 98 -12.74 1.00 7.19
C LYS A 98 -12.34 1.82 5.96
N LEU A 99 -11.04 2.02 5.75
CA LEU A 99 -10.51 2.79 4.62
C LEU A 99 -10.88 2.17 3.26
N SER A 100 -10.81 0.85 3.16
CA SER A 100 -11.16 0.11 1.94
C SER A 100 -12.64 0.24 1.59
N LEU A 101 -13.54 0.22 2.58
CA LEU A 101 -14.99 0.30 2.40
C LEU A 101 -15.51 1.74 2.28
N THR A 102 -14.74 2.74 2.67
CA THR A 102 -15.13 4.17 2.54
C THR A 102 -14.61 4.76 1.22
N THR A 103 -13.32 4.98 1.12
CA THR A 103 -12.68 5.64 -0.04
C THR A 103 -11.91 4.70 -0.95
N GLY A 104 -11.54 3.50 -0.45
CA GLY A 104 -10.64 2.57 -1.13
C GLY A 104 -9.18 3.00 -1.15
N LEU A 105 -8.83 4.09 -0.47
CA LEU A 105 -7.44 4.52 -0.29
C LEU A 105 -6.81 3.82 0.90
N THR A 106 -5.61 3.28 0.71
CA THR A 106 -4.88 2.60 1.77
C THR A 106 -3.45 3.14 1.83
N PRO A 107 -3.14 4.01 2.81
CA PRO A 107 -1.77 4.46 3.03
C PRO A 107 -0.90 3.31 3.53
N THR A 108 0.38 3.31 3.18
CA THR A 108 1.36 2.35 3.69
C THR A 108 1.57 2.57 5.20
N MET A 109 1.37 1.51 5.99
CA MET A 109 1.47 1.58 7.46
C MET A 109 2.64 0.77 8.02
N ASN A 110 3.66 0.46 7.20
CA ASN A 110 4.80 -0.38 7.60
C ASN A 110 5.60 0.26 8.74
N VAL A 111 5.83 1.58 8.66
CA VAL A 111 6.56 2.36 9.67
C VAL A 111 5.82 2.35 11.01
N SER A 112 4.51 2.58 11.01
CA SER A 112 3.71 2.57 12.24
C SER A 112 3.58 1.17 12.82
N ALA A 113 3.51 0.11 11.98
CA ALA A 113 3.53 -1.28 12.42
C ALA A 113 4.84 -1.62 13.16
N ALA A 114 6.00 -1.19 12.61
CA ALA A 114 7.30 -1.37 13.25
C ALA A 114 7.39 -0.63 14.60
N LEU A 115 6.85 0.60 14.68
CA LEU A 115 6.81 1.40 15.91
C LEU A 115 5.92 0.75 16.98
N LEU A 116 4.73 0.28 16.61
CA LEU A 116 3.81 -0.39 17.54
C LEU A 116 4.36 -1.75 17.99
N ALA A 117 4.99 -2.51 17.10
CA ALA A 117 5.66 -3.75 17.46
C ALA A 117 6.78 -3.49 18.49
N PHE A 118 7.61 -2.47 18.25
CA PHE A 118 8.65 -2.05 19.20
C PHE A 118 8.06 -1.66 20.56
N LEU A 119 6.98 -0.86 20.57
CA LEU A 119 6.32 -0.44 21.80
C LEU A 119 5.73 -1.63 22.58
N ALA A 120 5.00 -2.50 21.90
CA ALA A 120 4.34 -3.65 22.51
C ALA A 120 5.36 -4.62 23.13
N LEU A 121 6.39 -5.01 22.37
CA LEU A 121 7.39 -5.96 22.84
C LEU A 121 8.27 -5.38 23.95
N ARG A 122 8.65 -4.11 23.84
CA ARG A 122 9.42 -3.45 24.88
C ARG A 122 8.60 -3.23 26.14
N GLY A 123 7.31 -2.88 26.01
CA GLY A 123 6.38 -2.79 27.12
C GLY A 123 6.20 -4.12 27.83
N TRP A 124 6.01 -5.18 27.05
CA TRP A 124 5.86 -6.56 27.54
C TRP A 124 7.09 -7.03 28.31
N THR A 125 8.29 -6.88 27.74
CA THR A 125 9.54 -7.26 28.43
C THR A 125 9.76 -6.50 29.73
N ARG A 126 9.43 -5.19 29.77
CA ARG A 126 9.52 -4.39 30.99
C ARG A 126 8.49 -4.81 32.04
N ALA A 127 7.26 -5.12 31.63
CA ALA A 127 6.20 -5.58 32.53
C ALA A 127 6.58 -6.90 33.20
N LEU A 128 7.06 -7.88 32.42
CA LEU A 128 7.51 -9.17 32.94
C LEU A 128 8.76 -9.04 33.83
N GLY A 129 9.70 -8.17 33.45
CA GLY A 129 10.88 -7.87 34.30
C GLY A 129 10.50 -7.25 35.65
N ARG A 130 9.45 -6.41 35.72
CA ARG A 130 8.92 -5.88 36.99
C ARG A 130 8.23 -6.95 37.86
N LEU A 131 7.69 -8.00 37.21
CA LEU A 131 7.08 -9.14 37.88
C LEU A 131 8.13 -10.21 38.30
N GLY A 132 9.44 -9.93 38.10
CA GLY A 132 10.51 -10.87 38.45
C GLY A 132 10.66 -12.06 37.49
N ILE A 133 9.97 -12.05 36.35
CA ILE A 133 10.02 -13.14 35.36
C ILE A 133 11.18 -12.86 34.42
N ALA A 134 12.16 -13.78 34.40
CA ALA A 134 13.29 -13.71 33.49
C ALA A 134 12.82 -13.90 32.03
N CYS A 135 12.96 -12.86 31.20
CA CYS A 135 12.62 -12.88 29.81
C CYS A 135 13.85 -12.71 28.94
N ARG A 136 13.85 -13.36 27.77
CA ARG A 136 14.87 -13.11 26.74
C ARG A 136 14.87 -11.63 26.37
N PRO A 137 16.05 -11.03 26.10
CA PRO A 137 16.14 -9.63 25.68
C PRO A 137 15.38 -9.43 24.36
N PHE A 138 14.81 -8.25 24.21
CA PHE A 138 14.12 -7.85 22.99
C PHE A 138 15.15 -7.51 21.91
N THR A 139 15.04 -8.14 20.74
CA THR A 139 15.98 -7.99 19.62
C THR A 139 15.34 -7.29 18.42
N ARG A 140 16.17 -6.68 17.55
CA ARG A 140 15.70 -6.07 16.30
C ARG A 140 15.10 -7.11 15.36
N GLN A 141 15.62 -8.36 15.37
CA GLN A 141 15.11 -9.46 14.56
C GLN A 141 13.68 -9.84 14.98
N GLU A 142 13.41 -9.92 16.28
CA GLU A 142 12.05 -10.14 16.80
C GLU A 142 11.10 -9.02 16.37
N ASN A 143 11.53 -7.76 16.44
CA ASN A 143 10.73 -6.62 15.98
C ASN A 143 10.41 -6.73 14.47
N THR A 144 11.39 -7.10 13.66
CA THR A 144 11.21 -7.27 12.21
C THR A 144 10.20 -8.37 11.90
N VAL A 145 10.28 -9.52 12.57
CA VAL A 145 9.34 -10.64 12.37
C VAL A 145 7.92 -10.25 12.76
N VAL A 146 7.74 -9.52 13.86
CA VAL A 146 6.42 -9.04 14.30
C VAL A 146 5.86 -8.02 13.30
N GLN A 147 6.67 -7.06 12.87
CA GLN A 147 6.27 -6.08 11.85
C GLN A 147 5.84 -6.78 10.56
N THR A 148 6.62 -7.73 10.04
CA THR A 148 6.29 -8.54 8.85
C THR A 148 4.96 -9.29 9.02
N CYS A 149 4.76 -9.92 10.17
CA CYS A 149 3.52 -10.64 10.46
C CYS A 149 2.29 -9.69 10.48
N VAL A 150 2.43 -8.51 11.07
CA VAL A 150 1.38 -7.47 11.10
C VAL A 150 1.07 -6.98 9.69
N VAL A 151 2.10 -6.67 8.91
CA VAL A 151 1.95 -6.19 7.52
C VAL A 151 1.26 -7.23 6.66
N ALA A 152 1.70 -8.48 6.72
CA ALA A 152 1.06 -9.58 5.99
C ALA A 152 -0.41 -9.75 6.38
N CYS A 153 -0.75 -9.57 7.66
CA CYS A 153 -2.12 -9.68 8.15
C CYS A 153 -3.02 -8.58 7.56
N TYR A 154 -2.66 -7.30 7.72
CA TYR A 154 -3.55 -6.23 7.26
C TYR A 154 -3.56 -6.07 5.74
N THR A 155 -2.50 -6.46 5.05
CA THR A 155 -2.45 -6.44 3.57
C THR A 155 -3.57 -7.30 2.96
N ILE A 156 -3.95 -8.42 3.60
CA ILE A 156 -5.11 -9.19 3.18
C ILE A 156 -6.41 -8.39 3.32
N GLY A 157 -6.53 -7.54 4.33
CA GLY A 157 -7.74 -6.71 4.54
C GLY A 157 -8.05 -5.79 3.38
N PHE A 158 -7.03 -5.22 2.74
CA PHE A 158 -7.25 -4.34 1.59
C PHE A 158 -6.93 -5.01 0.23
N GLY A 159 -5.92 -5.86 0.18
CA GLY A 159 -5.53 -6.64 -1.01
C GLY A 159 -6.57 -7.69 -1.37
N GLY A 160 -7.20 -8.30 -0.39
CA GLY A 160 -8.19 -9.37 -0.55
C GLY A 160 -9.46 -8.99 -1.30
N GLY A 161 -9.70 -7.71 -1.56
CA GLY A 161 -10.76 -7.27 -2.44
C GLY A 161 -12.12 -7.00 -1.80
N PHE A 162 -12.18 -6.89 -0.48
CA PHE A 162 -13.42 -6.64 0.26
C PHE A 162 -14.12 -5.35 -0.15
N GLY A 163 -13.39 -4.29 -0.47
CA GLY A 163 -13.94 -3.06 -1.03
C GLY A 163 -13.92 -3.01 -2.57
N SER A 164 -13.60 -4.11 -3.26
CA SER A 164 -13.47 -4.14 -4.71
C SER A 164 -14.08 -5.40 -5.34
N PHE A 165 -13.30 -6.34 -5.85
CA PHE A 165 -13.81 -7.48 -6.63
C PHE A 165 -14.67 -8.46 -5.81
N LEU A 166 -14.41 -8.67 -4.50
CA LEU A 166 -15.27 -9.54 -3.67
C LEU A 166 -16.63 -8.91 -3.41
N LEU A 167 -16.66 -7.62 -3.04
CA LEU A 167 -17.92 -6.89 -2.88
C LEU A 167 -18.59 -6.63 -4.25
N GLY A 168 -17.83 -6.60 -5.35
CA GLY A 168 -18.37 -6.56 -6.71
C GLY A 168 -19.25 -7.78 -7.06
N LEU A 169 -19.12 -8.89 -6.32
CA LEU A 169 -19.98 -10.06 -6.44
C LEU A 169 -21.28 -9.95 -5.63
N ASP A 170 -21.45 -8.97 -4.76
CA ASP A 170 -22.62 -8.80 -3.92
C ASP A 170 -23.87 -8.45 -4.71
N LYS A 171 -25.05 -8.85 -4.20
CA LYS A 171 -26.36 -8.58 -4.77
C LYS A 171 -26.63 -7.09 -4.92
N LYS A 172 -26.31 -6.29 -3.91
CA LYS A 172 -26.48 -4.82 -3.92
C LYS A 172 -25.67 -4.18 -5.05
N THR A 173 -24.40 -4.59 -5.22
CA THR A 173 -23.55 -4.11 -6.31
C THR A 173 -24.07 -4.57 -7.68
N TYR A 174 -24.66 -5.77 -7.77
CA TYR A 174 -25.35 -6.26 -8.96
C TYR A 174 -26.55 -5.36 -9.34
N GLU A 175 -27.39 -5.02 -8.38
CA GLU A 175 -28.56 -4.16 -8.57
C GLU A 175 -28.15 -2.72 -8.98
N LEU A 176 -27.13 -2.15 -8.32
CA LEU A 176 -26.60 -0.82 -8.63
C LEU A 176 -25.94 -0.75 -10.01
N SER A 177 -25.38 -1.84 -10.52
CA SER A 177 -24.83 -1.91 -11.88
C SER A 177 -25.93 -1.93 -12.97
N GLY A 178 -27.20 -2.00 -12.56
CA GLY A 178 -28.36 -2.05 -13.43
C GLY A 178 -28.75 -3.47 -13.81
N VAL A 179 -29.90 -3.92 -13.31
CA VAL A 179 -30.44 -5.26 -13.56
C VAL A 179 -30.73 -5.51 -15.04
N SER A 180 -31.07 -4.44 -15.78
CA SER A 180 -31.34 -4.47 -17.23
C SER A 180 -30.13 -4.16 -18.10
N THR A 181 -28.95 -3.90 -17.50
CA THR A 181 -27.73 -3.59 -18.25
C THR A 181 -27.28 -4.84 -19.03
N PRO A 182 -27.07 -4.74 -20.36
CA PRO A 182 -26.50 -5.84 -21.12
C PRO A 182 -25.20 -6.35 -20.48
N GLY A 183 -25.03 -7.68 -20.42
CA GLY A 183 -23.87 -8.31 -19.78
C GLY A 183 -23.98 -8.46 -18.25
N ASN A 184 -24.91 -7.79 -17.59
CA ASN A 184 -25.18 -8.00 -16.16
C ASN A 184 -26.24 -9.10 -16.00
N VAL A 185 -25.85 -10.35 -16.21
CA VAL A 185 -26.75 -11.50 -16.25
C VAL A 185 -27.48 -11.72 -14.91
N PRO A 186 -28.80 -12.00 -14.92
CA PRO A 186 -29.54 -12.33 -13.70
C PRO A 186 -28.91 -13.49 -12.93
N GLY A 187 -28.72 -13.30 -11.61
CA GLY A 187 -28.08 -14.31 -10.77
C GLY A 187 -26.55 -14.32 -10.79
N SER A 188 -25.90 -13.43 -11.55
CA SER A 188 -24.43 -13.27 -11.56
C SER A 188 -23.89 -12.55 -10.31
N TYR A 189 -24.37 -12.95 -9.14
CA TYR A 189 -23.93 -12.42 -7.85
C TYR A 189 -23.76 -13.54 -6.83
N ARG A 190 -23.02 -13.27 -5.78
CA ARG A 190 -22.81 -14.19 -4.67
C ARG A 190 -22.74 -13.40 -3.36
N GLU A 191 -23.66 -13.70 -2.46
CA GLU A 191 -23.71 -13.07 -1.14
C GLU A 191 -22.43 -13.32 -0.34
N PRO A 192 -21.91 -12.30 0.34
CA PRO A 192 -20.74 -12.42 1.19
C PRO A 192 -20.99 -13.46 2.31
N ALA A 193 -20.06 -14.39 2.46
CA ALA A 193 -20.06 -15.35 3.57
C ALA A 193 -18.62 -15.67 4.00
N ILE A 194 -18.38 -15.73 5.32
CA ILE A 194 -17.05 -15.94 5.90
C ILE A 194 -16.37 -17.18 5.30
N GLY A 195 -17.09 -18.29 5.17
CA GLY A 195 -16.50 -19.57 4.76
C GLY A 195 -15.86 -19.53 3.37
N TRP A 196 -16.60 -19.10 2.33
CA TRP A 196 -16.03 -19.09 0.98
C TRP A 196 -14.99 -17.96 0.80
N MET A 197 -15.17 -16.80 1.46
CA MET A 197 -14.18 -15.72 1.40
C MET A 197 -12.86 -16.15 2.01
N THR A 198 -12.88 -16.75 3.22
CA THR A 198 -11.69 -17.31 3.87
C THR A 198 -11.03 -18.38 3.03
N GLY A 199 -11.82 -19.34 2.50
CA GLY A 199 -11.31 -20.41 1.65
C GLY A 199 -10.65 -19.89 0.37
N PHE A 200 -11.26 -18.91 -0.30
CA PHE A 200 -10.72 -18.27 -1.48
C PHE A 200 -9.40 -17.54 -1.18
N LEU A 201 -9.37 -16.73 -0.11
CA LEU A 201 -8.16 -15.99 0.28
C LEU A 201 -7.01 -16.92 0.65
N LEU A 202 -7.28 -18.00 1.39
CA LEU A 202 -6.28 -19.01 1.71
C LEU A 202 -5.71 -19.63 0.44
N ALA A 203 -6.59 -20.08 -0.48
CA ALA A 203 -6.16 -20.72 -1.71
C ALA A 203 -5.28 -19.82 -2.58
N VAL A 204 -5.57 -18.50 -2.63
CA VAL A 204 -4.86 -17.58 -3.52
C VAL A 204 -3.61 -16.98 -2.86
N SER A 205 -3.70 -16.57 -1.57
CA SER A 205 -2.59 -15.87 -0.90
C SER A 205 -1.40 -16.78 -0.61
N PHE A 206 -1.63 -18.03 -0.22
CA PHE A 206 -0.54 -18.97 0.04
C PHE A 206 0.18 -19.41 -1.23
N VAL A 207 -0.52 -19.50 -2.36
CA VAL A 207 0.14 -19.70 -3.67
C VAL A 207 1.03 -18.49 -3.97
N GLY A 208 0.56 -17.28 -3.70
CA GLY A 208 1.34 -16.05 -3.86
C GLY A 208 2.64 -16.03 -3.08
N LEU A 209 2.64 -16.51 -1.83
CA LEU A 209 3.85 -16.60 -0.99
C LEU A 209 4.93 -17.49 -1.61
N LEU A 210 4.55 -18.60 -2.23
CA LEU A 210 5.51 -19.56 -2.78
C LEU A 210 5.97 -19.23 -4.20
N THR A 211 5.25 -18.35 -4.91
CA THR A 211 5.50 -18.01 -6.32
C THR A 211 6.92 -17.48 -6.56
N LEU A 212 7.39 -16.52 -5.77
CA LEU A 212 8.70 -15.88 -5.94
C LEU A 212 9.74 -16.32 -4.92
N LEU A 213 9.40 -17.20 -3.98
CA LEU A 213 10.31 -17.66 -2.95
C LEU A 213 11.63 -18.23 -3.49
N PRO A 214 11.68 -18.98 -4.62
CA PRO A 214 12.93 -19.43 -5.23
C PRO A 214 13.81 -18.28 -5.74
N LEU A 215 13.20 -17.16 -6.14
CA LEU A 215 13.89 -16.02 -6.75
C LEU A 215 14.34 -14.95 -5.73
N ARG A 216 14.07 -15.15 -4.43
CA ARG A 216 14.41 -14.18 -3.37
C ARG A 216 15.88 -13.75 -3.37
N LYS A 217 16.81 -14.74 -3.53
CA LYS A 217 18.24 -14.46 -3.61
C LYS A 217 18.59 -13.59 -4.82
N VAL A 218 18.01 -13.91 -5.96
CA VAL A 218 18.24 -13.17 -7.21
C VAL A 218 17.78 -11.72 -7.07
N LEU A 219 16.59 -11.49 -6.51
CA LEU A 219 16.03 -10.14 -6.38
C LEU A 219 16.73 -9.31 -5.29
N VAL A 220 17.00 -9.89 -4.12
CA VAL A 220 17.53 -9.16 -2.94
C VAL A 220 19.06 -9.03 -2.99
N ILE A 221 19.80 -10.11 -3.29
CA ILE A 221 21.27 -10.16 -3.27
C ILE A 221 21.86 -9.89 -4.64
N ASP A 222 21.53 -10.73 -5.66
CA ASP A 222 22.20 -10.67 -6.95
C ASP A 222 21.84 -9.40 -7.71
N TYR A 223 20.57 -8.97 -7.68
CA TYR A 223 20.11 -7.74 -8.32
C TYR A 223 20.25 -6.52 -7.40
N LYS A 224 20.51 -6.70 -6.12
CA LYS A 224 20.65 -5.61 -5.12
C LYS A 224 19.52 -4.58 -5.22
N LEU A 225 18.26 -5.06 -5.43
CA LEU A 225 17.13 -4.16 -5.54
C LEU A 225 16.92 -3.42 -4.20
N THR A 226 16.54 -2.16 -4.30
CA THR A 226 16.46 -1.27 -3.14
C THR A 226 15.23 -1.50 -2.29
N TYR A 227 14.07 -1.80 -2.91
CA TYR A 227 12.77 -1.87 -2.21
C TYR A 227 12.62 -0.71 -1.21
N PRO A 228 12.39 0.52 -1.67
CA PRO A 228 12.53 1.72 -0.85
C PRO A 228 11.78 1.70 0.47
N SER A 229 10.51 1.28 0.50
CA SER A 229 9.72 1.14 1.74
C SER A 229 10.29 0.09 2.70
N GLY A 230 10.77 -1.04 2.17
CA GLY A 230 11.43 -2.08 2.97
C GLY A 230 12.73 -1.57 3.58
N THR A 231 13.53 -0.84 2.81
CA THR A 231 14.77 -0.21 3.27
C THR A 231 14.48 0.84 4.35
N ALA A 232 13.49 1.71 4.15
CA ALA A 232 13.09 2.71 5.14
C ALA A 232 12.65 2.07 6.47
N THR A 233 11.86 0.99 6.39
CA THR A 233 11.43 0.23 7.57
C THR A 233 12.61 -0.41 8.30
N ALA A 234 13.58 -0.96 7.57
CA ALA A 234 14.79 -1.55 8.16
C ALA A 234 15.65 -0.48 8.86
N VAL A 235 15.85 0.68 8.23
CA VAL A 235 16.59 1.82 8.85
C VAL A 235 15.91 2.24 10.14
N LEU A 236 14.59 2.31 10.16
CA LEU A 236 13.82 2.67 11.35
C LEU A 236 13.97 1.62 12.46
N ILE A 237 13.81 0.33 12.14
CA ILE A 237 13.96 -0.76 13.12
C ILE A 237 15.39 -0.78 13.69
N ASN A 238 16.41 -0.70 12.85
CA ASN A 238 17.80 -0.62 13.31
C ASN A 238 18.01 0.62 14.20
N GLY A 239 17.44 1.77 13.81
CA GLY A 239 17.48 2.99 14.60
C GLY A 239 16.88 2.85 16.00
N PHE A 240 15.77 2.12 16.17
CA PHE A 240 15.14 1.90 17.48
C PHE A 240 16.02 1.14 18.48
N HIS A 241 16.95 0.33 17.99
CA HIS A 241 17.84 -0.46 18.81
C HIS A 241 19.20 0.24 19.11
N THR A 242 19.34 1.52 18.76
CA THR A 242 20.47 2.38 19.15
C THR A 242 20.12 3.25 20.36
N PRO A 243 21.09 3.70 21.19
CA PRO A 243 20.82 4.56 22.36
C PRO A 243 20.11 5.88 21.99
N GLN A 244 20.50 6.51 20.87
CA GLN A 244 19.86 7.74 20.38
C GLN A 244 18.48 7.46 19.80
N GLY A 245 18.33 6.37 19.06
CA GLY A 245 17.04 5.94 18.49
C GLY A 245 16.03 5.56 19.56
N ASP A 246 16.46 5.03 20.72
CA ASP A 246 15.57 4.77 21.85
C ASP A 246 14.94 6.06 22.43
N LYS A 247 15.70 7.15 22.49
CA LYS A 247 15.16 8.47 22.90
C LYS A 247 14.13 8.98 21.88
N ASN A 248 14.46 8.92 20.59
CA ASN A 248 13.56 9.33 19.51
C ASN A 248 12.29 8.47 19.46
N ALA A 249 12.42 7.15 19.61
CA ALA A 249 11.28 6.23 19.68
C ALA A 249 10.34 6.57 20.85
N LYS A 250 10.87 6.93 22.02
CA LYS A 250 10.03 7.36 23.17
C LYS A 250 9.25 8.64 22.85
N ILE A 251 9.84 9.59 22.14
CA ILE A 251 9.19 10.84 21.72
C ILE A 251 8.09 10.52 20.69
N GLN A 252 8.38 9.69 19.69
CA GLN A 252 7.41 9.25 18.68
C GLN A 252 6.24 8.51 19.30
N VAL A 253 6.50 7.56 20.21
CA VAL A 253 5.46 6.81 20.94
C VAL A 253 4.57 7.75 21.76
N ARG A 254 5.15 8.74 22.48
CA ARG A 254 4.36 9.72 23.22
C ARG A 254 3.49 10.55 22.28
N GLY A 255 4.05 10.99 21.14
CA GLY A 255 3.31 11.67 20.08
C GLY A 255 2.16 10.81 19.56
N PHE A 256 2.44 9.57 19.18
CA PHE A 256 1.44 8.62 18.70
C PHE A 256 0.29 8.44 19.71
N LEU A 257 0.59 8.10 20.97
CA LEU A 257 -0.43 7.86 22.00
C LEU A 257 -1.28 9.10 22.31
N LYS A 258 -0.65 10.29 22.32
CA LYS A 258 -1.37 11.57 22.52
C LYS A 258 -2.39 11.78 21.40
N TYR A 259 -1.99 11.69 20.14
CA TYR A 259 -2.87 11.96 19.00
C TYR A 259 -3.83 10.80 18.72
N PHE A 260 -3.46 9.57 19.08
CA PHE A 260 -4.39 8.44 19.13
C PHE A 260 -5.55 8.72 20.11
N GLY A 261 -5.25 9.15 21.35
CA GLY A 261 -6.27 9.49 22.34
C GLY A 261 -7.17 10.64 21.89
N ILE A 262 -6.58 11.71 21.33
CA ILE A 262 -7.33 12.84 20.78
C ILE A 262 -8.28 12.39 19.68
N SER A 263 -7.78 11.59 18.72
CA SER A 263 -8.56 11.11 17.58
C SER A 263 -9.67 10.14 18.00
N PHE A 264 -9.39 9.22 18.91
CA PHE A 264 -10.36 8.30 19.45
C PHE A 264 -11.52 9.04 20.18
N LEU A 265 -11.17 9.98 21.06
CA LEU A 265 -12.16 10.79 21.78
C LEU A 265 -12.98 11.69 20.86
N TRP A 266 -12.33 12.25 19.80
CA TRP A 266 -13.02 13.04 18.79
C TRP A 266 -14.05 12.20 18.01
N SER A 267 -13.68 11.01 17.55
CA SER A 267 -14.58 10.12 16.83
C SER A 267 -15.69 9.58 17.71
N PHE A 268 -15.39 9.32 19.00
CA PHE A 268 -16.41 9.00 20.00
C PHE A 268 -17.39 10.16 20.17
N PHE A 269 -16.90 11.39 20.32
CA PHE A 269 -17.74 12.59 20.44
C PHE A 269 -18.61 12.79 19.19
N GLN A 270 -18.06 12.68 17.99
CA GLN A 270 -18.81 12.83 16.75
C GLN A 270 -19.96 11.81 16.66
N TRP A 271 -19.74 10.58 17.12
CA TRP A 271 -20.76 9.53 17.10
C TRP A 271 -22.05 9.94 17.80
N PHE A 272 -21.99 10.71 18.89
CA PHE A 272 -23.21 11.15 19.61
C PHE A 272 -24.17 11.96 18.74
N TYR A 273 -23.71 12.57 17.67
CA TYR A 273 -24.48 13.48 16.84
C TYR A 273 -24.97 12.85 15.52
N THR A 274 -24.79 11.54 15.34
CA THR A 274 -25.13 10.81 14.10
C THR A 274 -26.40 9.96 14.22
N ALA A 275 -27.42 10.42 14.92
CA ALA A 275 -28.63 9.63 15.25
C ALA A 275 -29.56 9.30 14.08
N GLY A 276 -29.32 9.79 12.87
CA GLY A 276 -30.16 9.54 11.70
C GLY A 276 -29.48 9.90 10.38
N ASP A 277 -30.24 9.76 9.29
CA ASP A 277 -29.77 10.10 7.97
C ASP A 277 -29.47 11.60 7.86
N HIS A 278 -28.39 11.94 7.18
CA HIS A 278 -27.90 13.30 7.01
C HIS A 278 -27.62 14.07 8.33
N CYS A 279 -27.28 13.36 9.40
CA CYS A 279 -26.89 13.94 10.69
C CYS A 279 -25.37 13.89 10.89
N GLY A 280 -24.86 14.83 11.70
CA GLY A 280 -23.46 14.85 12.15
C GLY A 280 -22.59 15.90 11.47
N PHE A 281 -21.34 15.99 11.94
CA PHE A 281 -20.38 17.02 11.52
C PHE A 281 -20.02 16.99 10.05
N ALA A 282 -20.05 15.81 9.40
CA ALA A 282 -19.79 15.67 7.96
C ALA A 282 -20.84 16.39 7.10
N GLN A 283 -22.01 16.71 7.64
CA GLN A 283 -23.08 17.45 6.96
C GLN A 283 -22.99 18.98 7.15
N PHE A 284 -21.92 19.46 7.78
CA PHE A 284 -21.73 20.90 8.00
C PHE A 284 -21.21 21.59 6.72
N PRO A 285 -21.94 22.57 6.16
CA PRO A 285 -21.56 23.27 4.93
C PRO A 285 -20.46 24.31 5.17
N THR A 286 -19.21 23.86 5.42
CA THR A 286 -18.06 24.69 5.79
C THR A 286 -17.74 25.80 4.78
N PHE A 287 -18.00 25.58 3.49
CA PHE A 287 -17.76 26.55 2.40
C PHE A 287 -19.06 27.12 1.81
N GLY A 288 -20.18 26.98 2.52
CA GLY A 288 -21.49 27.40 2.08
C GLY A 288 -22.28 26.32 1.34
N LEU A 289 -23.62 26.53 1.22
CA LEU A 289 -24.55 25.52 0.70
C LEU A 289 -24.28 25.16 -0.78
N GLN A 290 -23.87 26.12 -1.61
CA GLN A 290 -23.58 25.83 -3.02
C GLN A 290 -22.37 24.89 -3.17
N ALA A 291 -21.31 25.10 -2.40
CA ALA A 291 -20.14 24.23 -2.38
C ALA A 291 -20.48 22.85 -1.79
N PHE A 292 -21.28 22.82 -0.74
CA PHE A 292 -21.76 21.60 -0.09
C PHE A 292 -22.56 20.71 -1.06
N ASN A 293 -23.45 21.28 -1.86
CA ASN A 293 -24.21 20.56 -2.88
C ASN A 293 -23.32 19.92 -3.96
N GLN A 294 -22.10 20.43 -4.13
CA GLN A 294 -21.06 19.86 -4.99
C GLN A 294 -20.02 19.06 -4.19
N THR A 295 -20.38 18.58 -3.00
CA THR A 295 -19.53 17.77 -2.10
C THR A 295 -18.27 18.47 -1.59
N PHE A 296 -18.12 19.79 -1.79
CA PHE A 296 -17.00 20.55 -1.21
C PHE A 296 -17.36 20.97 0.21
N SER A 297 -16.91 20.18 1.17
CA SER A 297 -17.02 20.43 2.60
C SER A 297 -15.80 19.85 3.32
N PHE A 298 -15.61 20.24 4.56
CA PHE A 298 -14.64 19.62 5.45
C PHE A 298 -15.38 18.61 6.34
N ASP A 299 -15.01 17.32 6.28
CA ASP A 299 -15.74 16.25 6.95
C ASP A 299 -15.36 16.09 8.42
N PHE A 300 -14.35 16.84 8.89
CA PHE A 300 -13.77 16.71 10.24
C PHE A 300 -13.24 15.31 10.56
N SER A 301 -12.86 14.54 9.53
CA SER A 301 -12.31 13.20 9.68
C SER A 301 -10.82 13.24 9.94
N LEU A 302 -10.42 12.92 11.18
CA LEU A 302 -9.01 12.86 11.55
C LEU A 302 -8.26 11.71 10.84
N THR A 303 -8.96 10.67 10.38
CA THR A 303 -8.39 9.64 9.50
C THR A 303 -7.90 10.23 8.18
N TYR A 304 -8.70 11.05 7.50
CA TYR A 304 -8.30 11.65 6.21
C TYR A 304 -7.24 12.74 6.38
N VAL A 305 -7.33 13.54 7.44
CA VAL A 305 -6.27 14.48 7.81
C VAL A 305 -4.96 13.73 8.04
N GLY A 306 -4.97 12.65 8.81
CA GLY A 306 -3.79 11.80 9.05
C GLY A 306 -3.26 11.15 7.77
N ALA A 307 -4.13 10.65 6.89
CA ALA A 307 -3.74 10.10 5.59
C ALA A 307 -3.08 11.18 4.71
N GLY A 308 -3.63 12.39 4.71
CA GLY A 308 -3.05 13.54 4.01
C GLY A 308 -1.68 13.99 4.55
N MET A 309 -1.41 13.75 5.85
CA MET A 309 -0.09 13.99 6.44
C MET A 309 0.96 12.96 6.01
N ILE A 310 0.58 11.72 5.73
CA ILE A 310 1.49 10.65 5.27
C ILE A 310 1.72 10.73 3.77
N CYS A 311 0.65 11.00 3.01
CA CYS A 311 0.72 11.08 1.55
C CYS A 311 1.54 12.29 1.08
N SER A 312 2.24 12.12 -0.05
CA SER A 312 2.98 13.24 -0.63
C SER A 312 2.05 14.39 -1.04
N HIS A 313 2.55 15.62 -0.99
CA HIS A 313 1.80 16.81 -1.41
C HIS A 313 1.25 16.69 -2.82
N LEU A 314 1.97 16.03 -3.74
CA LEU A 314 1.53 15.82 -5.11
C LEU A 314 0.26 14.93 -5.18
N VAL A 315 0.18 13.88 -4.36
CA VAL A 315 -1.01 13.02 -4.27
C VAL A 315 -2.21 13.83 -3.80
N ASN A 316 -2.06 14.58 -2.70
CA ASN A 316 -3.14 15.36 -2.11
C ASN A 316 -3.65 16.48 -3.06
N LEU A 317 -2.72 17.17 -3.74
CA LEU A 317 -3.07 18.18 -4.75
C LEU A 317 -3.71 17.54 -5.99
N SER A 318 -3.29 16.33 -6.40
CA SER A 318 -3.93 15.62 -7.50
C SER A 318 -5.34 15.16 -7.17
N LEU A 319 -5.58 14.73 -5.92
CA LEU A 319 -6.93 14.45 -5.41
C LEU A 319 -7.81 15.70 -5.48
N LEU A 320 -7.35 16.83 -4.95
CA LEU A 320 -8.10 18.08 -4.98
C LEU A 320 -8.36 18.55 -6.42
N PHE A 321 -7.37 18.47 -7.30
CA PHE A 321 -7.53 18.81 -8.71
C PHE A 321 -8.57 17.90 -9.39
N GLY A 322 -8.53 16.59 -9.13
CA GLY A 322 -9.56 15.66 -9.58
C GLY A 322 -10.95 16.00 -9.07
N ALA A 323 -11.08 16.43 -7.81
CA ALA A 323 -12.34 16.89 -7.22
C ALA A 323 -12.88 18.16 -7.93
N VAL A 324 -12.02 19.14 -8.20
CA VAL A 324 -12.40 20.36 -8.92
C VAL A 324 -12.83 20.03 -10.34
N VAL A 325 -12.10 19.22 -11.07
CA VAL A 325 -12.44 18.79 -12.45
C VAL A 325 -13.77 18.05 -12.46
N SER A 326 -13.99 17.10 -11.57
CA SER A 326 -15.20 16.28 -11.55
C SER A 326 -16.41 17.05 -11.00
N TRP A 327 -16.41 17.42 -9.73
CA TRP A 327 -17.55 18.00 -9.04
C TRP A 327 -17.71 19.50 -9.29
N GLY A 328 -16.61 20.21 -9.55
CA GLY A 328 -16.66 21.64 -9.88
C GLY A 328 -17.08 21.93 -11.32
N VAL A 329 -16.69 21.05 -12.27
CA VAL A 329 -16.88 21.33 -13.70
C VAL A 329 -17.72 20.26 -14.40
N MET A 330 -17.29 18.98 -14.38
CA MET A 330 -17.88 17.94 -15.23
C MET A 330 -19.32 17.60 -14.86
N TRP A 331 -19.59 17.33 -13.58
CA TRP A 331 -20.93 16.90 -13.15
C TRP A 331 -21.97 18.00 -13.29
N PRO A 332 -21.70 19.29 -12.99
CA PRO A 332 -22.62 20.37 -13.30
C PRO A 332 -22.91 20.54 -14.80
N LEU A 333 -21.89 20.36 -15.68
CA LEU A 333 -22.08 20.47 -17.13
C LEU A 333 -22.88 19.28 -17.69
N ILE A 334 -22.55 18.03 -17.29
CA ILE A 334 -23.28 16.84 -17.72
C ILE A 334 -24.70 16.86 -17.15
N GLY A 335 -24.89 17.34 -15.92
CA GLY A 335 -26.21 17.48 -15.29
C GLY A 335 -27.16 18.39 -16.06
N LYS A 336 -26.65 19.44 -16.70
CA LYS A 336 -27.45 20.34 -17.59
C LYS A 336 -27.92 19.65 -18.87
N GLN A 337 -27.32 18.52 -19.26
CA GLN A 337 -27.67 17.72 -20.43
C GLN A 337 -28.70 16.61 -20.12
N LYS A 338 -29.36 16.66 -18.98
CA LYS A 338 -30.45 15.77 -18.59
C LYS A 338 -31.58 15.85 -19.64
N GLY A 339 -32.03 14.70 -20.13
CA GLY A 339 -32.99 14.59 -21.23
C GLY A 339 -32.39 14.58 -22.65
N ASN A 340 -31.10 15.00 -22.81
CA ASN A 340 -30.41 15.00 -24.10
C ASN A 340 -29.33 13.89 -24.15
N TRP A 341 -28.43 13.84 -23.17
CA TRP A 341 -27.37 12.82 -23.10
C TRP A 341 -27.81 11.57 -22.37
N TYR A 342 -28.72 11.69 -21.42
CA TYR A 342 -29.27 10.57 -20.65
C TYR A 342 -30.76 10.82 -20.32
N PRO A 343 -31.56 9.76 -20.07
CA PRO A 343 -33.00 9.87 -19.84
C PRO A 343 -33.34 10.81 -18.67
N ALA A 344 -34.40 11.62 -18.83
CA ALA A 344 -34.83 12.57 -17.81
C ALA A 344 -35.41 11.89 -16.56
N ASP A 345 -35.90 10.67 -16.69
CA ASP A 345 -36.47 9.81 -15.64
C ASP A 345 -35.41 8.90 -14.97
N ALA A 346 -34.16 8.88 -15.49
CA ALA A 346 -33.10 8.07 -14.89
C ALA A 346 -32.83 8.49 -13.45
N SER A 347 -32.82 7.53 -12.51
CA SER A 347 -32.45 7.78 -11.12
C SER A 347 -31.00 8.26 -11.04
N GLN A 348 -30.69 9.05 -10.00
CA GLN A 348 -29.33 9.59 -9.82
C GLN A 348 -28.24 8.50 -9.73
N ASN A 349 -28.62 7.32 -9.24
CA ASN A 349 -27.73 6.18 -9.05
C ASN A 349 -27.75 5.16 -10.20
N SER A 350 -28.54 5.44 -11.28
CA SER A 350 -28.62 4.56 -12.44
C SER A 350 -27.38 4.68 -13.32
N MET A 351 -26.90 3.54 -13.83
CA MET A 351 -25.78 3.48 -14.78
C MET A 351 -26.11 4.11 -16.13
N THR A 352 -27.39 4.21 -16.50
CA THR A 352 -27.87 4.93 -17.69
C THR A 352 -27.97 6.43 -17.45
N GLY A 353 -27.86 6.90 -16.19
CA GLY A 353 -27.88 8.31 -15.77
C GLY A 353 -26.47 8.92 -15.59
N ILE A 354 -26.41 10.00 -14.81
CA ILE A 354 -25.17 10.71 -14.51
C ILE A 354 -24.14 9.83 -13.80
N TYR A 355 -24.59 8.85 -13.02
CA TYR A 355 -23.71 7.93 -12.31
C TYR A 355 -22.87 7.06 -13.25
N GLY A 356 -23.41 6.68 -14.41
CA GLY A 356 -22.66 5.98 -15.46
C GLY A 356 -21.46 6.78 -15.96
N TYR A 357 -21.64 8.09 -16.21
CA TYR A 357 -20.50 8.96 -16.58
C TYR A 357 -19.45 9.02 -15.47
N LYS A 358 -19.86 9.16 -14.19
CA LYS A 358 -18.95 9.17 -13.05
C LYS A 358 -18.11 7.89 -13.01
N ALA A 359 -18.75 6.73 -13.13
CA ALA A 359 -18.10 5.42 -13.07
C ALA A 359 -17.15 5.22 -14.26
N PHE A 360 -17.62 5.42 -15.50
CA PHE A 360 -16.82 5.11 -16.69
C PHE A 360 -15.66 6.08 -16.91
N LEU A 361 -15.82 7.38 -16.59
CA LEU A 361 -14.71 8.33 -16.65
C LEU A 361 -13.63 8.03 -15.58
N CYS A 362 -14.05 7.63 -14.39
CA CYS A 362 -13.16 7.14 -13.36
C CYS A 362 -12.38 5.90 -13.84
N ILE A 363 -13.08 4.92 -14.45
CA ILE A 363 -12.45 3.72 -15.04
C ILE A 363 -11.44 4.11 -16.12
N ALA A 364 -11.78 5.02 -17.01
CA ALA A 364 -10.89 5.46 -18.09
C ALA A 364 -9.57 6.04 -17.56
N LEU A 365 -9.65 6.91 -16.54
CA LEU A 365 -8.45 7.42 -15.86
C LEU A 365 -7.62 6.32 -15.21
N LEU A 366 -8.26 5.42 -14.46
CA LEU A 366 -7.59 4.32 -13.75
C LEU A 366 -6.92 3.32 -14.70
N VAL A 367 -7.59 2.99 -15.81
CA VAL A 367 -7.07 2.05 -16.82
C VAL A 367 -5.96 2.71 -17.63
N GLY A 368 -6.12 3.97 -18.02
CA GLY A 368 -5.09 4.72 -18.75
C GLY A 368 -3.80 4.85 -17.95
N ASP A 369 -3.90 5.26 -16.67
CA ASP A 369 -2.76 5.32 -15.75
C ASP A 369 -2.14 3.94 -15.53
N GLY A 370 -2.98 2.95 -15.21
CA GLY A 370 -2.54 1.59 -14.92
C GLY A 370 -1.85 0.93 -16.11
N LEU A 371 -2.39 1.04 -17.31
CA LEU A 371 -1.82 0.44 -18.52
C LEU A 371 -0.47 1.08 -18.89
N TYR A 372 -0.36 2.41 -18.80
CA TYR A 372 0.90 3.11 -19.05
C TYR A 372 1.99 2.63 -18.09
N ASN A 373 1.71 2.65 -16.78
CA ASN A 373 2.68 2.22 -15.77
C ASN A 373 3.03 0.73 -15.89
N PHE A 374 2.06 -0.12 -16.22
CA PHE A 374 2.26 -1.54 -16.47
C PHE A 374 3.26 -1.79 -17.61
N VAL A 375 3.02 -1.17 -18.78
CA VAL A 375 3.92 -1.28 -19.94
C VAL A 375 5.30 -0.72 -19.62
N LYS A 376 5.36 0.41 -18.90
CA LYS A 376 6.61 1.04 -18.47
C LYS A 376 7.45 0.13 -17.57
N VAL A 377 6.84 -0.47 -16.54
CA VAL A 377 7.54 -1.37 -15.60
C VAL A 377 8.06 -2.60 -16.33
N ILE A 378 7.27 -3.21 -17.23
CA ILE A 378 7.72 -4.34 -18.04
C ILE A 378 8.88 -3.93 -18.95
N ALA A 379 8.78 -2.79 -19.64
CA ALA A 379 9.84 -2.31 -20.54
C ALA A 379 11.16 -2.06 -19.79
N ILE A 380 11.09 -1.42 -18.60
CA ILE A 380 12.26 -1.18 -17.74
C ILE A 380 12.86 -2.51 -17.27
N THR A 381 12.02 -3.45 -16.85
CA THR A 381 12.45 -4.78 -16.39
C THR A 381 13.19 -5.53 -17.48
N VAL A 382 12.59 -5.63 -18.66
CA VAL A 382 13.20 -6.31 -19.84
C VAL A 382 14.52 -5.64 -20.23
N LYS A 383 14.54 -4.29 -20.28
CA LYS A 383 15.76 -3.54 -20.62
C LYS A 383 16.88 -3.81 -19.63
N ASN A 384 16.60 -3.73 -18.33
CA ASN A 384 17.61 -3.93 -17.28
C ASN A 384 18.13 -5.37 -17.26
N ILE A 385 17.27 -6.38 -17.48
CA ILE A 385 17.68 -7.78 -17.58
C ILE A 385 18.63 -7.97 -18.80
N ARG A 386 18.29 -7.39 -19.95
CA ARG A 386 19.15 -7.46 -21.16
C ARG A 386 20.50 -6.79 -20.94
N GLU A 387 20.53 -5.62 -20.31
CA GLU A 387 21.78 -4.89 -20.02
C GLU A 387 22.66 -5.67 -19.03
N ARG A 388 22.07 -6.27 -17.98
CA ARG A 388 22.82 -7.12 -17.03
C ARG A 388 23.35 -8.39 -17.69
N SER A 389 22.56 -9.02 -18.55
CA SER A 389 23.01 -10.20 -19.28
C SER A 389 24.23 -9.88 -20.15
N ARG A 390 24.28 -8.67 -20.76
CA ARG A 390 25.44 -8.18 -21.49
C ARG A 390 26.65 -7.88 -20.60
N ARG A 391 26.45 -7.28 -19.41
CA ARG A 391 27.52 -6.93 -18.45
C ARG A 391 28.11 -8.15 -17.75
N LYS A 392 27.34 -9.20 -17.49
CA LYS A 392 27.82 -10.45 -16.86
C LYS A 392 28.95 -11.10 -17.68
N ASN A 393 29.01 -10.85 -18.96
CA ASN A 393 30.07 -11.34 -19.84
C ASN A 393 31.36 -10.50 -19.78
N LEU A 394 31.33 -9.29 -19.18
CA LEU A 394 32.51 -8.40 -19.11
C LEU A 394 33.14 -8.26 -17.70
N ASN A 395 32.40 -8.43 -16.61
CA ASN A 395 32.85 -7.99 -15.26
C ASN A 395 32.86 -9.11 -14.20
N ARG A 396 33.34 -10.30 -14.52
CA ARG A 396 33.46 -11.38 -13.51
C ARG A 396 34.58 -11.17 -12.46
N VAL A 397 35.42 -10.15 -12.57
CA VAL A 397 36.67 -10.02 -11.79
C VAL A 397 36.72 -8.80 -10.87
N ALA A 398 35.85 -7.78 -11.06
CA ALA A 398 36.03 -6.48 -10.38
C ALA A 398 35.16 -6.24 -9.12
N ASP A 399 34.14 -7.06 -8.83
CA ASP A 399 33.14 -6.76 -7.79
C ASP A 399 33.45 -7.37 -6.39
N ALA A 400 34.52 -8.15 -6.26
CA ALA A 400 34.83 -8.84 -5.00
C ALA A 400 35.60 -7.99 -3.95
N ASP A 401 36.29 -6.94 -4.39
CA ASP A 401 37.25 -6.26 -3.52
C ASP A 401 36.71 -5.03 -2.77
N THR A 402 35.40 -4.70 -2.91
CA THR A 402 34.83 -3.46 -2.30
C THR A 402 33.53 -3.65 -1.52
N MET A 403 33.17 -4.87 -1.13
CA MET A 403 32.01 -5.05 -0.24
C MET A 403 32.34 -4.64 1.19
N ALA A 404 31.56 -3.71 1.77
CA ALA A 404 31.66 -3.40 3.18
C ALA A 404 31.40 -4.64 4.05
N LEU A 405 32.13 -4.80 5.17
CA LEU A 405 31.98 -5.92 6.11
C LEU A 405 30.51 -6.17 6.52
N ASP A 406 29.75 -5.10 6.69
CA ASP A 406 28.31 -5.15 7.00
C ASP A 406 27.48 -5.86 5.92
N ASP A 407 27.78 -5.63 4.64
CA ASP A 407 27.05 -6.26 3.53
C ASP A 407 27.43 -7.74 3.42
N MET A 408 28.68 -8.10 3.71
CA MET A 408 29.10 -9.51 3.79
C MET A 408 28.36 -10.25 4.90
N GLN A 409 28.23 -9.65 6.09
CA GLN A 409 27.49 -10.24 7.21
C GLN A 409 25.98 -10.41 6.88
N ARG A 410 25.36 -9.41 6.21
CA ARG A 410 23.97 -9.49 5.76
C ARG A 410 23.75 -10.63 4.78
N ASP A 411 24.63 -10.74 3.79
CA ASP A 411 24.57 -11.81 2.78
C ASP A 411 24.85 -13.18 3.40
N GLU A 412 25.74 -13.28 4.38
CA GLU A 412 26.04 -14.52 5.12
C GLU A 412 24.80 -15.00 5.90
N VAL A 413 24.16 -14.13 6.69
CA VAL A 413 22.95 -14.48 7.46
C VAL A 413 21.83 -14.92 6.53
N PHE A 414 21.65 -14.22 5.40
CA PHE A 414 20.62 -14.54 4.41
C PHE A 414 20.87 -15.88 3.71
N ASN A 415 22.13 -16.25 3.49
CA ASN A 415 22.52 -17.52 2.87
C ASN A 415 22.58 -18.68 3.88
N ARG A 416 22.99 -18.45 5.12
CA ARG A 416 23.11 -19.47 6.17
C ARG A 416 21.79 -20.19 6.42
N ASP A 417 20.70 -19.44 6.56
CA ASP A 417 19.37 -19.98 6.85
C ASP A 417 18.55 -20.16 5.57
N ASN A 418 19.16 -20.71 4.53
CA ASN A 418 18.54 -20.88 3.23
C ASN A 418 17.28 -21.77 3.28
N ILE A 419 16.23 -21.36 2.55
CA ILE A 419 15.00 -22.13 2.38
C ILE A 419 15.22 -23.08 1.20
N PRO A 420 14.99 -24.39 1.35
CA PRO A 420 15.17 -25.36 0.27
C PRO A 420 14.31 -25.02 -0.94
N THR A 421 14.92 -24.90 -2.10
CA THR A 421 14.21 -24.52 -3.35
C THR A 421 13.17 -25.56 -3.77
N TRP A 422 13.46 -26.85 -3.54
CA TRP A 422 12.51 -27.92 -3.85
C TRP A 422 11.20 -27.77 -3.07
N LEU A 423 11.26 -27.32 -1.80
CA LEU A 423 10.08 -27.08 -0.96
C LEU A 423 9.21 -25.96 -1.56
N SER A 424 9.83 -24.92 -2.10
CA SER A 424 9.13 -23.82 -2.76
C SER A 424 8.40 -24.29 -4.04
N TYR A 425 9.08 -25.08 -4.89
CA TYR A 425 8.48 -25.61 -6.11
C TYR A 425 7.40 -26.65 -5.82
N ALA A 426 7.67 -27.60 -4.92
CA ALA A 426 6.70 -28.61 -4.54
C ALA A 426 5.48 -27.99 -3.83
N GLY A 427 5.70 -27.04 -2.93
CA GLY A 427 4.62 -26.30 -2.26
C GLY A 427 3.80 -25.48 -3.24
N TYR A 428 4.43 -24.77 -4.18
CA TYR A 428 3.73 -24.03 -5.22
C TYR A 428 2.85 -24.96 -6.08
N ALA A 429 3.39 -26.07 -6.54
CA ALA A 429 2.65 -27.05 -7.35
C ALA A 429 1.48 -27.66 -6.56
N ALA A 430 1.69 -28.06 -5.31
CA ALA A 430 0.67 -28.64 -4.46
C ALA A 430 -0.47 -27.66 -4.16
N LEU A 431 -0.14 -26.43 -3.75
CA LEU A 431 -1.15 -25.41 -3.46
C LEU A 431 -1.87 -24.94 -4.72
N SER A 432 -1.18 -24.84 -5.85
CA SER A 432 -1.80 -24.53 -7.15
C SER A 432 -2.79 -25.62 -7.55
N LEU A 433 -2.45 -26.89 -7.36
CA LEU A 433 -3.36 -28.01 -7.63
C LEU A 433 -4.61 -27.96 -6.74
N ILE A 434 -4.43 -27.68 -5.45
CA ILE A 434 -5.56 -27.51 -4.51
C ILE A 434 -6.44 -26.35 -4.98
N ALA A 435 -5.86 -25.23 -5.37
CA ALA A 435 -6.61 -24.06 -5.83
C ALA A 435 -7.34 -24.30 -7.16
N VAL A 436 -6.73 -25.04 -8.11
CA VAL A 436 -7.37 -25.44 -9.38
C VAL A 436 -8.61 -26.31 -9.15
N ILE A 437 -8.64 -27.07 -8.06
CA ILE A 437 -9.81 -27.87 -7.67
C ILE A 437 -10.81 -27.03 -6.86
N ALA A 438 -10.33 -26.31 -5.86
CA ALA A 438 -11.18 -25.59 -4.89
C ALA A 438 -11.93 -24.41 -5.52
N ILE A 439 -11.28 -23.63 -6.40
CA ILE A 439 -11.87 -22.41 -6.95
C ILE A 439 -13.08 -22.70 -7.86
N PRO A 440 -13.05 -23.67 -8.80
CA PRO A 440 -14.23 -24.04 -9.57
C PRO A 440 -15.36 -24.65 -8.72
N ILE A 441 -15.05 -25.31 -7.61
CA ILE A 441 -16.06 -25.80 -6.66
C ILE A 441 -16.75 -24.61 -5.96
N MET A 442 -15.97 -23.58 -5.60
CA MET A 442 -16.52 -22.37 -4.98
C MET A 442 -17.27 -21.49 -5.99
N PHE A 443 -16.78 -21.38 -7.21
CA PHE A 443 -17.34 -20.55 -8.29
C PHE A 443 -17.50 -21.37 -9.55
N ARG A 444 -18.73 -21.83 -9.82
CA ARG A 444 -19.05 -22.69 -10.98
C ARG A 444 -18.83 -22.00 -12.32
N GLU A 445 -18.86 -20.66 -12.33
CA GLU A 445 -18.62 -19.80 -13.49
C GLU A 445 -17.14 -19.78 -13.89
N VAL A 446 -16.24 -20.13 -12.95
CA VAL A 446 -14.79 -20.17 -13.17
C VAL A 446 -14.37 -21.60 -13.53
N ARG A 447 -14.01 -21.82 -14.78
CA ARG A 447 -13.54 -23.13 -15.22
C ARG A 447 -12.11 -23.38 -14.76
N TRP A 448 -11.77 -24.63 -14.47
CA TRP A 448 -10.46 -25.03 -13.94
C TRP A 448 -9.28 -24.56 -14.78
N TYR A 449 -9.42 -24.53 -16.13
CA TYR A 449 -8.33 -24.10 -17.01
C TYR A 449 -8.04 -22.60 -16.93
N TYR A 450 -8.98 -21.73 -16.52
CA TYR A 450 -8.69 -20.31 -16.25
C TYR A 450 -7.71 -20.18 -15.08
N VAL A 451 -7.89 -20.98 -14.05
CA VAL A 451 -7.01 -21.03 -12.87
C VAL A 451 -5.64 -21.56 -13.25
N VAL A 452 -5.57 -22.62 -14.08
CA VAL A 452 -4.30 -23.18 -14.58
C VAL A 452 -3.52 -22.13 -15.36
N VAL A 453 -4.14 -21.42 -16.29
CA VAL A 453 -3.47 -20.38 -17.09
C VAL A 453 -2.99 -19.23 -16.19
N ALA A 454 -3.84 -18.78 -15.25
CA ALA A 454 -3.45 -17.75 -14.29
C ALA A 454 -2.20 -18.16 -13.49
N TYR A 455 -2.14 -19.38 -12.98
CA TYR A 455 -1.00 -19.86 -12.20
C TYR A 455 0.23 -20.18 -13.06
N ALA A 456 0.06 -20.62 -14.29
CA ALA A 456 1.20 -20.79 -15.21
C ALA A 456 1.88 -19.45 -15.54
N LEU A 457 1.10 -18.36 -15.64
CA LEU A 457 1.62 -17.01 -15.89
C LEU A 457 2.11 -16.29 -14.61
N ALA A 458 1.64 -16.73 -13.44
CA ALA A 458 1.88 -16.07 -12.16
C ALA A 458 3.35 -15.84 -11.81
N PRO A 459 4.29 -16.78 -11.99
CA PRO A 459 5.70 -16.54 -11.68
C PRO A 459 6.31 -15.43 -12.54
N ALA A 460 5.94 -15.36 -13.82
CA ALA A 460 6.42 -14.31 -14.72
C ALA A 460 5.84 -12.93 -14.35
N LEU A 461 4.53 -12.86 -14.11
CA LEU A 461 3.84 -11.63 -13.70
C LEU A 461 4.32 -11.15 -12.33
N GLY A 462 4.45 -12.07 -11.37
CA GLY A 462 4.97 -11.80 -10.04
C GLY A 462 6.41 -11.29 -10.09
N PHE A 463 7.28 -11.91 -10.90
CA PHE A 463 8.66 -11.45 -11.09
C PHE A 463 8.72 -10.03 -11.66
N CYS A 464 7.97 -9.74 -12.73
CA CYS A 464 7.92 -8.40 -13.33
C CYS A 464 7.46 -7.35 -12.31
N ASN A 465 6.41 -7.67 -11.54
CA ASN A 465 5.90 -6.77 -10.51
C ASN A 465 6.91 -6.57 -9.37
N ALA A 466 7.46 -7.66 -8.82
CA ALA A 466 8.42 -7.57 -7.71
C ALA A 466 9.71 -6.86 -8.12
N TYR A 467 10.17 -7.05 -9.37
CA TYR A 467 11.31 -6.31 -9.91
C TYR A 467 11.00 -4.82 -10.04
N GLY A 468 9.84 -4.48 -10.61
CA GLY A 468 9.38 -3.09 -10.72
C GLY A 468 9.22 -2.42 -9.35
N THR A 469 8.62 -3.12 -8.39
CA THR A 469 8.46 -2.68 -7.01
C THR A 469 9.81 -2.45 -6.33
N GLY A 470 10.78 -3.33 -6.57
CA GLY A 470 12.14 -3.17 -6.05
C GLY A 470 12.89 -1.94 -6.56
N LEU A 471 12.52 -1.43 -7.74
CA LEU A 471 13.11 -0.22 -8.34
C LEU A 471 12.32 1.06 -8.02
N THR A 472 10.99 0.98 -7.99
CA THR A 472 10.10 2.16 -7.99
C THR A 472 9.24 2.30 -6.74
N ASP A 473 9.26 1.32 -5.85
CA ASP A 473 8.37 1.17 -4.70
C ASP A 473 6.87 1.05 -5.04
N MET A 474 6.54 0.93 -6.33
CA MET A 474 5.16 0.83 -6.79
C MET A 474 4.75 -0.63 -6.97
N ASN A 475 3.90 -1.14 -6.06
CA ASN A 475 3.30 -2.46 -6.23
C ASN A 475 2.09 -2.37 -7.18
N MET A 476 2.28 -2.89 -8.40
CA MET A 476 1.30 -2.80 -9.49
C MET A 476 0.29 -3.97 -9.49
N GLY A 477 0.22 -4.77 -8.44
CA GLY A 477 -0.69 -5.92 -8.33
C GLY A 477 -2.14 -5.61 -8.70
N TYR A 478 -2.62 -4.41 -8.35
CA TYR A 478 -3.97 -3.93 -8.72
C TYR A 478 -4.18 -3.80 -10.24
N ASN A 479 -3.15 -3.36 -10.98
CA ASN A 479 -3.23 -3.19 -12.42
C ASN A 479 -3.18 -4.53 -13.14
N TYR A 480 -2.37 -5.47 -12.64
CA TYR A 480 -2.39 -6.86 -13.13
C TYR A 480 -3.77 -7.49 -12.93
N GLY A 481 -4.41 -7.25 -11.77
CA GLY A 481 -5.78 -7.70 -11.50
C GLY A 481 -6.81 -7.12 -12.48
N LYS A 482 -6.73 -5.82 -12.81
CA LYS A 482 -7.64 -5.18 -13.78
C LYS A 482 -7.47 -5.77 -15.18
N VAL A 483 -6.24 -6.01 -15.63
CA VAL A 483 -5.98 -6.66 -16.91
C VAL A 483 -6.55 -8.08 -16.92
N ALA A 484 -6.31 -8.86 -15.86
CA ALA A 484 -6.86 -10.20 -15.74
C ALA A 484 -8.40 -10.20 -15.73
N LEU A 485 -9.02 -9.19 -15.10
CA LEU A 485 -10.48 -9.02 -15.09
C LEU A 485 -11.04 -8.91 -16.52
N PHE A 486 -10.48 -8.00 -17.34
CA PHE A 486 -10.93 -7.83 -18.72
C PHE A 486 -10.71 -9.07 -19.56
N VAL A 487 -9.53 -9.68 -19.47
CA VAL A 487 -9.18 -10.87 -20.25
C VAL A 487 -10.10 -12.05 -19.92
N LEU A 488 -10.30 -12.33 -18.62
CA LEU A 488 -11.12 -13.47 -18.20
C LEU A 488 -12.62 -13.21 -18.37
N ALA A 489 -13.10 -11.96 -18.20
CA ALA A 489 -14.48 -11.61 -18.50
C ALA A 489 -14.79 -11.81 -19.98
N ALA A 490 -13.93 -11.31 -20.88
CA ALA A 490 -14.07 -11.51 -22.31
C ALA A 490 -13.99 -13.00 -22.72
N TRP A 491 -13.07 -13.75 -22.11
CA TRP A 491 -12.87 -15.17 -22.42
C TRP A 491 -14.02 -16.06 -21.97
N ALA A 492 -14.59 -15.79 -20.79
CA ALA A 492 -15.70 -16.55 -20.26
C ALA A 492 -17.04 -16.25 -20.98
N GLY A 493 -17.15 -15.11 -21.66
CA GLY A 493 -18.30 -14.74 -22.47
C GLY A 493 -19.52 -14.27 -21.68
N LYS A 494 -20.68 -14.16 -22.33
CA LYS A 494 -21.85 -13.45 -21.79
C LYS A 494 -22.45 -14.06 -20.52
N ASP A 495 -22.50 -15.37 -20.41
CA ASP A 495 -23.24 -16.04 -19.33
C ASP A 495 -22.50 -16.06 -17.99
N SER A 496 -21.17 -16.14 -18.02
CA SER A 496 -20.33 -16.30 -16.82
C SER A 496 -19.22 -15.27 -16.68
N GLY A 497 -19.08 -14.36 -17.66
CA GLY A 497 -17.93 -13.48 -17.78
C GLY A 497 -17.75 -12.50 -16.62
N VAL A 498 -18.84 -11.95 -16.07
CA VAL A 498 -18.75 -10.99 -14.96
C VAL A 498 -18.16 -11.65 -13.71
N VAL A 499 -18.69 -12.81 -13.32
CA VAL A 499 -18.22 -13.56 -12.14
C VAL A 499 -16.80 -14.07 -12.39
N ALA A 500 -16.55 -14.67 -13.56
CA ALA A 500 -15.22 -15.18 -13.92
C ALA A 500 -14.16 -14.07 -13.97
N GLY A 501 -14.53 -12.89 -14.49
CA GLY A 501 -13.65 -11.71 -14.49
C GLY A 501 -13.31 -11.21 -13.10
N LEU A 502 -14.32 -11.07 -12.22
CA LEU A 502 -14.12 -10.61 -10.84
C LEU A 502 -13.27 -11.60 -10.03
N VAL A 503 -13.58 -12.89 -10.10
CA VAL A 503 -12.81 -13.94 -9.40
C VAL A 503 -11.39 -14.03 -9.97
N GLY A 504 -11.24 -13.97 -11.29
CA GLY A 504 -9.94 -13.98 -11.96
C GLY A 504 -9.09 -12.76 -11.65
N CYS A 505 -9.72 -11.59 -11.48
CA CYS A 505 -9.05 -10.41 -10.93
C CYS A 505 -8.45 -10.72 -9.55
N GLY A 506 -9.24 -11.31 -8.67
CA GLY A 506 -8.80 -11.69 -7.34
C GLY A 506 -7.63 -12.65 -7.34
N LEU A 507 -7.69 -13.67 -8.22
CA LEU A 507 -6.62 -14.65 -8.42
C LEU A 507 -5.28 -13.99 -8.73
N VAL A 508 -5.24 -13.23 -9.84
CA VAL A 508 -3.98 -12.64 -10.33
C VAL A 508 -3.51 -11.50 -9.43
N LYS A 509 -4.43 -10.61 -9.01
CA LYS A 509 -4.11 -9.48 -8.14
C LYS A 509 -3.47 -9.94 -6.83
N GLN A 510 -4.14 -10.85 -6.11
CA GLN A 510 -3.70 -11.26 -4.78
C GLN A 510 -2.37 -12.00 -4.84
N LEU A 511 -2.20 -12.88 -5.83
CA LEU A 511 -0.98 -13.63 -6.03
C LEU A 511 0.22 -12.70 -6.31
N VAL A 512 0.06 -11.77 -7.25
CA VAL A 512 1.10 -10.82 -7.64
C VAL A 512 1.41 -9.84 -6.50
N LEU A 513 0.38 -9.38 -5.77
CA LEU A 513 0.53 -8.48 -4.63
C LEU A 513 1.36 -9.13 -3.51
N VAL A 514 0.91 -10.30 -3.02
CA VAL A 514 1.54 -11.02 -1.91
C VAL A 514 2.99 -11.40 -2.24
N SER A 515 3.26 -11.81 -3.48
CA SER A 515 4.62 -12.18 -3.90
C SER A 515 5.59 -10.99 -3.89
N ALA A 516 5.12 -9.78 -4.24
CA ALA A 516 5.94 -8.57 -4.19
C ALA A 516 6.15 -8.09 -2.74
N ASP A 517 5.10 -8.13 -1.91
CA ASP A 517 5.19 -7.75 -0.49
C ASP A 517 6.17 -8.67 0.26
N LEU A 518 6.19 -9.97 -0.06
CA LEU A 518 7.18 -10.91 0.48
C LEU A 518 8.62 -10.48 0.14
N MET A 519 8.86 -9.96 -1.07
CA MET A 519 10.20 -9.47 -1.44
C MET A 519 10.59 -8.19 -0.70
N HIS A 520 9.64 -7.28 -0.44
CA HIS A 520 9.84 -6.14 0.46
C HIS A 520 10.30 -6.59 1.86
N ASP A 521 9.59 -7.57 2.43
CA ASP A 521 9.90 -8.08 3.75
C ASP A 521 11.25 -8.81 3.78
N PHE A 522 11.60 -9.58 2.76
CA PHE A 522 12.94 -10.16 2.65
C PHE A 522 14.04 -9.10 2.58
N LYS A 523 13.81 -7.97 1.91
CA LYS A 523 14.77 -6.86 1.93
C LYS A 523 14.90 -6.25 3.31
N THR A 524 13.77 -6.01 4.00
CA THR A 524 13.77 -5.55 5.39
C THR A 524 14.53 -6.52 6.29
N GLY A 525 14.27 -7.81 6.18
CA GLY A 525 14.98 -8.85 6.92
C GLY A 525 16.48 -8.91 6.63
N HIS A 526 16.88 -8.79 5.37
CA HIS A 526 18.28 -8.74 4.96
C HIS A 526 19.03 -7.55 5.62
N LEU A 527 18.41 -6.38 5.65
CA LEU A 527 19.00 -5.16 6.24
C LEU A 527 18.99 -5.14 7.78
N THR A 528 18.11 -5.92 8.42
CA THR A 528 18.02 -6.05 9.89
C THR A 528 18.72 -7.31 10.44
N LEU A 529 19.46 -8.04 9.62
CA LEU A 529 20.09 -9.32 9.96
C LEU A 529 19.10 -10.38 10.47
N THR A 530 17.89 -10.38 9.91
CA THR A 530 16.83 -11.33 10.24
C THR A 530 16.87 -12.52 9.27
N SER A 531 16.74 -13.74 9.79
CA SER A 531 16.78 -14.95 8.98
C SER A 531 15.62 -15.01 7.97
N PRO A 532 15.88 -15.40 6.70
CA PRO A 532 14.82 -15.61 5.72
C PRO A 532 13.75 -16.62 6.13
N ARG A 533 14.13 -17.64 6.94
CA ARG A 533 13.18 -18.60 7.49
C ARG A 533 12.22 -17.95 8.47
N SER A 534 12.72 -17.10 9.36
CA SER A 534 11.91 -16.34 10.31
C SER A 534 10.96 -15.39 9.59
N MET A 535 11.44 -14.72 8.54
CA MET A 535 10.62 -13.83 7.70
C MET A 535 9.50 -14.59 7.00
N LEU A 536 9.79 -15.75 6.40
CA LEU A 536 8.77 -16.59 5.76
C LEU A 536 7.73 -17.10 6.78
N VAL A 537 8.15 -17.51 7.97
CA VAL A 537 7.21 -17.92 9.03
C VAL A 537 6.35 -16.74 9.46
N GLY A 538 6.93 -15.57 9.69
CA GLY A 538 6.18 -14.34 10.01
C GLY A 538 5.15 -14.00 8.95
N GLN A 539 5.54 -14.05 7.67
CA GLN A 539 4.68 -13.79 6.53
C GLN A 539 3.54 -14.83 6.42
N ALA A 540 3.86 -16.13 6.57
CA ALA A 540 2.86 -17.20 6.50
C ALA A 540 1.84 -17.11 7.64
N VAL A 541 2.29 -16.86 8.87
CA VAL A 541 1.41 -16.67 10.03
C VAL A 541 0.56 -15.41 9.85
N GLY A 542 1.14 -14.29 9.42
CA GLY A 542 0.42 -13.04 9.16
C GLY A 542 -0.63 -13.21 8.06
N THR A 543 -0.29 -13.88 6.96
CA THR A 543 -1.23 -14.20 5.88
C THR A 543 -2.38 -15.08 6.38
N LEU A 544 -2.08 -16.11 7.17
CA LEU A 544 -3.12 -16.97 7.77
C LEU A 544 -4.06 -16.16 8.67
N MET A 545 -3.50 -15.34 9.55
CA MET A 545 -4.27 -14.44 10.41
C MET A 545 -5.14 -13.49 9.58
N GLY A 546 -4.58 -12.86 8.54
CA GLY A 546 -5.29 -11.96 7.65
C GLY A 546 -6.44 -12.64 6.90
N CYS A 547 -6.24 -13.86 6.40
CA CYS A 547 -7.29 -14.64 5.72
C CYS A 547 -8.49 -14.98 6.63
N VAL A 548 -8.30 -14.98 7.95
CA VAL A 548 -9.38 -15.20 8.92
C VAL A 548 -9.94 -13.87 9.43
N LEU A 549 -9.08 -12.94 9.86
CA LEU A 549 -9.51 -11.69 10.48
C LEU A 549 -10.18 -10.73 9.49
N ALA A 550 -9.73 -10.69 8.24
CA ALA A 550 -10.30 -9.77 7.26
C ALA A 550 -11.75 -10.12 6.89
N PRO A 551 -12.13 -11.38 6.58
CA PRO A 551 -13.54 -11.74 6.39
C PRO A 551 -14.40 -11.50 7.63
N LEU A 552 -13.89 -11.76 8.84
CA LEU A 552 -14.61 -11.51 10.09
C LEU A 552 -14.89 -10.02 10.27
N THR A 553 -13.88 -9.17 10.09
CA THR A 553 -14.01 -7.71 10.21
C THR A 553 -14.92 -7.15 9.10
N PHE A 554 -14.79 -7.67 7.87
CA PHE A 554 -15.68 -7.28 6.78
C PHE A 554 -17.14 -7.60 7.09
N MET A 555 -17.44 -8.83 7.55
CA MET A 555 -18.82 -9.23 7.88
C MET A 555 -19.39 -8.45 9.06
N LEU A 556 -18.54 -8.06 10.02
CA LEU A 556 -18.94 -7.16 11.08
C LEU A 556 -19.44 -5.82 10.50
N PHE A 557 -18.67 -5.20 9.63
CA PHE A 557 -19.01 -3.90 9.04
C PHE A 557 -20.19 -4.02 8.05
N TYR A 558 -20.19 -5.07 7.23
CA TYR A 558 -21.24 -5.33 6.25
C TYR A 558 -22.63 -5.52 6.91
N ARG A 559 -22.66 -6.10 8.15
CA ARG A 559 -23.89 -6.25 8.91
C ARG A 559 -24.25 -5.03 9.78
N ALA A 560 -23.26 -4.24 10.17
CA ALA A 560 -23.43 -3.07 11.03
C ALA A 560 -23.82 -1.81 10.26
N PHE A 561 -23.40 -1.71 9.00
CA PHE A 561 -23.55 -0.50 8.17
C PHE A 561 -24.05 -0.86 6.76
N ASP A 562 -24.68 0.13 6.11
CA ASP A 562 -25.11 0.01 4.71
C ASP A 562 -23.93 0.19 3.76
N VAL A 563 -23.13 -0.88 3.61
CA VAL A 563 -21.97 -0.89 2.72
C VAL A 563 -22.42 -0.92 1.26
N GLY A 564 -21.75 -0.10 0.43
CA GLY A 564 -22.01 -0.02 -1.01
C GLY A 564 -23.10 0.96 -1.40
N GLU A 565 -23.65 1.76 -0.47
CA GLU A 565 -24.61 2.83 -0.78
C GLU A 565 -23.88 4.03 -1.36
N PRO A 566 -24.19 4.49 -2.61
CA PRO A 566 -23.50 5.60 -3.26
C PRO A 566 -23.58 6.93 -2.51
N ASP A 567 -24.70 7.19 -1.84
CA ASP A 567 -24.94 8.40 -1.07
C ASP A 567 -24.59 8.27 0.41
N GLY A 568 -24.27 7.03 0.85
CA GLY A 568 -23.89 6.70 2.23
C GLY A 568 -22.43 7.02 2.55
N TYR A 569 -22.06 6.82 3.80
CA TYR A 569 -20.66 6.95 4.27
C TYR A 569 -19.77 5.79 3.76
N TRP A 570 -20.33 4.57 3.69
CA TRP A 570 -19.62 3.34 3.32
C TRP A 570 -19.78 3.03 1.83
N LYS A 571 -19.36 3.93 0.98
CA LYS A 571 -19.61 3.90 -0.49
C LYS A 571 -19.00 2.69 -1.20
N ALA A 572 -17.89 2.16 -0.72
CA ALA A 572 -17.11 1.10 -1.37
C ALA A 572 -17.01 1.26 -2.91
N PRO A 573 -16.54 2.39 -3.43
CA PRO A 573 -16.70 2.79 -4.83
C PRO A 573 -16.05 1.82 -5.81
N TYR A 574 -14.97 1.17 -5.39
CA TYR A 574 -14.27 0.20 -6.23
C TYR A 574 -15.06 -1.08 -6.49
N ALA A 575 -16.01 -1.46 -5.63
CA ALA A 575 -16.85 -2.63 -5.88
C ALA A 575 -17.65 -2.46 -7.17
N LEU A 576 -18.32 -1.33 -7.31
CA LEU A 576 -19.09 -0.99 -8.50
C LEU A 576 -18.19 -0.77 -9.73
N ILE A 577 -17.03 -0.12 -9.56
CA ILE A 577 -16.04 0.06 -10.62
C ILE A 577 -15.62 -1.30 -11.20
N TYR A 578 -15.21 -2.25 -10.34
CA TYR A 578 -14.72 -3.55 -10.81
C TYR A 578 -15.83 -4.37 -11.48
N ARG A 579 -17.06 -4.32 -10.96
CA ARG A 579 -18.18 -5.00 -11.62
C ARG A 579 -18.49 -4.39 -12.99
N ASN A 580 -18.53 -3.07 -13.11
CA ASN A 580 -18.77 -2.39 -14.40
C ASN A 580 -17.62 -2.62 -15.39
N MET A 581 -16.37 -2.72 -14.91
CA MET A 581 -15.24 -3.15 -15.75
C MET A 581 -15.43 -4.57 -16.28
N ALA A 582 -15.98 -5.49 -15.46
CA ALA A 582 -16.26 -6.86 -15.91
C ALA A 582 -17.40 -6.89 -16.94
N ILE A 583 -18.48 -6.14 -16.72
CA ILE A 583 -19.56 -5.98 -17.69
C ILE A 583 -19.03 -5.39 -19.01
N LEU A 584 -18.19 -4.39 -18.94
CA LEU A 584 -17.55 -3.80 -20.12
C LEU A 584 -16.64 -4.80 -20.84
N GLY A 585 -15.97 -5.69 -20.10
CA GLY A 585 -15.17 -6.77 -20.67
C GLY A 585 -16.01 -7.79 -21.44
N VAL A 586 -17.24 -8.03 -21.01
CA VAL A 586 -18.18 -8.98 -21.65
C VAL A 586 -18.88 -8.39 -22.87
N GLU A 587 -19.46 -7.19 -22.74
CA GLU A 587 -20.32 -6.57 -23.75
C GLU A 587 -19.57 -5.59 -24.67
N GLY A 588 -18.35 -5.21 -24.30
CA GLY A 588 -17.64 -4.16 -25.01
C GLY A 588 -18.27 -2.78 -24.76
N PHE A 589 -18.06 -1.85 -25.71
CA PHE A 589 -18.43 -0.43 -25.54
C PHE A 589 -19.92 -0.12 -25.79
N SER A 590 -20.75 -1.12 -26.10
CA SER A 590 -22.16 -0.92 -26.41
C SER A 590 -23.03 -0.55 -25.18
N ALA A 591 -22.57 -0.84 -23.99
CA ALA A 591 -23.27 -0.56 -22.71
C ALA A 591 -23.10 0.90 -22.21
N LEU A 592 -22.36 1.74 -22.92
CA LEU A 592 -22.04 3.11 -22.46
C LEU A 592 -23.16 4.10 -22.79
N PRO A 593 -23.41 5.11 -21.89
CA PRO A 593 -24.29 6.25 -22.19
C PRO A 593 -23.81 7.06 -23.40
N ARG A 594 -24.68 7.86 -24.00
CA ARG A 594 -24.33 8.71 -25.16
C ARG A 594 -23.12 9.59 -24.86
N HIS A 595 -22.21 9.74 -25.81
CA HIS A 595 -20.97 10.51 -25.71
C HIS A 595 -20.00 10.08 -24.59
N CYS A 596 -20.36 9.08 -23.77
CA CYS A 596 -19.52 8.61 -22.68
C CYS A 596 -18.19 8.02 -23.20
N LEU A 597 -18.22 7.24 -24.32
CA LEU A 597 -17.02 6.68 -24.93
C LEU A 597 -16.03 7.75 -25.39
N GLN A 598 -16.52 8.87 -25.95
CA GLN A 598 -15.66 9.98 -26.40
C GLN A 598 -14.96 10.64 -25.22
N LEU A 599 -15.72 10.88 -24.12
CA LEU A 599 -15.15 11.41 -22.88
C LEU A 599 -14.16 10.43 -22.25
N CYS A 600 -14.49 9.13 -22.22
CA CYS A 600 -13.58 8.09 -21.74
C CYS A 600 -12.29 8.05 -22.56
N ALA A 601 -12.35 8.13 -23.89
CA ALA A 601 -11.16 8.18 -24.74
C ALA A 601 -10.32 9.43 -24.44
N GLY A 602 -10.94 10.59 -24.21
CA GLY A 602 -10.28 11.83 -23.81
C GLY A 602 -9.56 11.71 -22.47
N PHE A 603 -10.23 11.17 -21.43
CA PHE A 603 -9.64 10.99 -20.10
C PHE A 603 -8.58 9.87 -20.08
N PHE A 604 -8.75 8.81 -20.85
CA PHE A 604 -7.73 7.79 -21.06
C PHE A 604 -6.46 8.39 -21.69
N ALA A 605 -6.62 9.14 -22.80
CA ALA A 605 -5.51 9.80 -23.45
C ALA A 605 -4.84 10.83 -22.51
N PHE A 606 -5.62 11.59 -21.74
CA PHE A 606 -5.10 12.50 -20.73
C PHE A 606 -4.24 11.75 -19.70
N ALA A 607 -4.70 10.60 -19.19
CA ALA A 607 -3.94 9.81 -18.22
C ALA A 607 -2.60 9.31 -18.79
N VAL A 608 -2.61 8.82 -20.04
CA VAL A 608 -1.39 8.38 -20.74
C VAL A 608 -0.44 9.55 -20.96
N LEU A 609 -0.95 10.70 -21.46
CA LEU A 609 -0.15 11.89 -21.74
C LEU A 609 0.41 12.52 -20.45
N ALA A 610 -0.32 12.54 -19.36
CA ALA A 610 0.15 13.04 -18.08
C ALA A 610 1.32 12.20 -17.56
N ASN A 611 1.22 10.88 -17.61
CA ASN A 611 2.33 10.00 -17.23
C ASN A 611 3.54 10.14 -18.18
N LEU A 612 3.30 10.24 -19.48
CA LEU A 612 4.36 10.48 -20.46
C LEU A 612 5.04 11.83 -20.21
N ALA A 613 4.28 12.87 -19.95
CA ALA A 613 4.79 14.20 -19.61
C ALA A 613 5.68 14.15 -18.34
N ARG A 614 5.25 13.44 -17.30
CA ARG A 614 6.07 13.25 -16.08
C ARG A 614 7.40 12.56 -16.37
N ASP A 615 7.43 11.66 -17.31
CA ASP A 615 8.65 10.92 -17.67
C ASP A 615 9.59 11.72 -18.59
N LEU A 616 9.05 12.63 -19.40
CA LEU A 616 9.81 13.43 -20.35
C LEU A 616 10.26 14.80 -19.80
N LEU A 617 9.47 15.40 -18.92
CA LEU A 617 9.74 16.72 -18.36
C LEU A 617 10.89 16.71 -17.35
N PRO A 618 11.62 17.84 -17.21
CA PRO A 618 12.61 17.98 -16.16
C PRO A 618 11.95 17.89 -14.78
N ARG A 619 12.67 17.41 -13.76
CA ARG A 619 12.16 17.08 -12.42
C ARG A 619 11.31 18.19 -11.78
N ARG A 620 11.67 19.47 -12.02
CA ARG A 620 10.92 20.61 -11.47
C ARG A 620 9.50 20.69 -12.02
N LEU A 621 9.32 20.48 -13.33
CA LEU A 621 8.03 20.51 -14.00
C LEU A 621 7.26 19.19 -13.83
N ALA A 622 7.93 18.07 -13.78
CA ALA A 622 7.33 16.76 -13.53
C ALA A 622 6.58 16.69 -12.18
N ARG A 623 7.02 17.46 -11.17
CA ARG A 623 6.35 17.59 -9.87
C ARG A 623 5.04 18.39 -9.92
N LEU A 624 4.77 19.11 -10.99
CA LEU A 624 3.53 19.86 -11.18
C LEU A 624 2.47 19.06 -11.96
N VAL A 625 2.86 17.97 -12.61
CA VAL A 625 1.93 17.15 -13.39
C VAL A 625 1.13 16.26 -12.42
N PRO A 626 -0.21 16.35 -12.44
CA PRO A 626 -1.06 15.58 -11.52
C PRO A 626 -0.98 14.09 -11.79
N LEU A 627 -1.30 13.30 -10.78
CA LEU A 627 -1.36 11.83 -10.83
C LEU A 627 -2.77 11.39 -11.27
N PRO A 628 -2.95 10.80 -12.46
CA PRO A 628 -4.28 10.45 -12.95
C PRO A 628 -5.02 9.47 -12.06
N MET A 629 -4.31 8.51 -11.47
CA MET A 629 -4.89 7.56 -10.52
C MET A 629 -5.46 8.24 -9.28
N ALA A 630 -4.75 9.25 -8.72
CA ALA A 630 -5.25 10.03 -7.61
C ALA A 630 -6.45 10.90 -8.02
N MET A 631 -6.39 11.54 -9.20
CA MET A 631 -7.49 12.33 -9.73
C MET A 631 -8.79 11.52 -9.91
N ALA A 632 -8.69 10.24 -10.21
CA ALA A 632 -9.85 9.38 -10.46
C ALA A 632 -10.72 9.15 -9.21
N VAL A 633 -10.14 9.15 -8.02
CA VAL A 633 -10.85 8.80 -6.77
C VAL A 633 -12.00 9.75 -6.46
N PRO A 634 -11.84 11.08 -6.50
CA PRO A 634 -12.92 12.02 -6.21
C PRO A 634 -14.11 11.94 -7.18
N PHE A 635 -13.94 11.42 -8.39
CA PHE A 635 -15.01 11.28 -9.38
C PHE A 635 -16.22 10.54 -8.83
N LEU A 636 -16.00 9.55 -7.95
CA LEU A 636 -17.06 8.76 -7.32
C LEU A 636 -17.25 9.09 -5.84
N VAL A 637 -16.16 9.27 -5.10
CA VAL A 637 -16.24 9.45 -3.64
C VAL A 637 -16.78 10.81 -3.24
N GLY A 638 -16.46 11.84 -4.01
CA GLY A 638 -16.79 13.24 -3.68
C GLY A 638 -15.52 14.06 -3.42
N ALA A 639 -15.70 15.34 -3.08
CA ALA A 639 -14.59 16.27 -2.87
C ALA A 639 -14.15 16.37 -1.40
N SER A 640 -15.01 16.07 -0.44
CA SER A 640 -14.79 16.33 0.98
C SER A 640 -13.55 15.67 1.54
N PHE A 641 -13.35 14.36 1.30
CA PHE A 641 -12.16 13.68 1.78
C PHE A 641 -10.85 14.24 1.17
N ALA A 642 -10.89 14.74 -0.07
CA ALA A 642 -9.73 15.37 -0.70
C ALA A 642 -9.40 16.70 -0.02
N VAL A 643 -10.41 17.44 0.45
CA VAL A 643 -10.23 18.65 1.26
C VAL A 643 -9.56 18.31 2.59
N ASP A 644 -10.05 17.29 3.31
CA ASP A 644 -9.48 16.84 4.58
C ASP A 644 -8.01 16.41 4.40
N MET A 645 -7.69 15.65 3.35
CA MET A 645 -6.31 15.25 3.04
C MET A 645 -5.42 16.45 2.70
N CYS A 646 -5.94 17.45 2.00
CA CYS A 646 -5.20 18.68 1.72
C CYS A 646 -4.94 19.51 2.99
N VAL A 647 -5.88 19.52 3.95
CA VAL A 647 -5.63 20.13 5.27
C VAL A 647 -4.48 19.41 5.99
N GLY A 648 -4.45 18.06 5.98
CA GLY A 648 -3.33 17.28 6.51
C GLY A 648 -2.00 17.64 5.84
N SER A 649 -2.00 17.75 4.52
CA SER A 649 -0.84 18.16 3.72
C SER A 649 -0.36 19.58 4.08
N LEU A 650 -1.29 20.52 4.26
CA LEU A 650 -0.98 21.90 4.66
C LEU A 650 -0.36 21.96 6.07
N VAL A 651 -0.89 21.17 7.01
CA VAL A 651 -0.32 21.05 8.36
C VAL A 651 1.13 20.59 8.31
N VAL A 652 1.43 19.55 7.51
CA VAL A 652 2.80 19.07 7.33
C VAL A 652 3.69 20.12 6.70
N PHE A 653 3.22 20.79 5.66
CA PHE A 653 3.97 21.87 5.00
C PHE A 653 4.31 23.00 5.98
N ALA A 654 3.33 23.48 6.74
CA ALA A 654 3.53 24.51 7.75
C ALA A 654 4.50 24.05 8.85
N TRP A 655 4.35 22.80 9.32
CA TRP A 655 5.23 22.24 10.35
C TRP A 655 6.68 22.13 9.87
N HIS A 656 6.90 21.66 8.65
CA HIS A 656 8.26 21.62 8.07
C HIS A 656 8.88 23.00 7.91
N LYS A 657 8.08 24.05 7.65
CA LYS A 657 8.56 25.45 7.59
C LYS A 657 8.94 25.99 8.96
N LEU A 658 8.20 25.64 10.02
CA LEU A 658 8.43 26.12 11.38
C LEU A 658 9.57 25.35 12.06
N ASP A 659 9.55 24.03 12.02
CA ASP A 659 10.57 23.17 12.65
C ASP A 659 10.70 21.85 11.87
N GLY A 660 11.54 21.88 10.84
CA GLY A 660 11.74 20.72 9.96
C GLY A 660 12.27 19.48 10.68
N LYS A 661 13.09 19.65 11.74
CA LYS A 661 13.64 18.49 12.48
C LYS A 661 12.58 17.77 13.30
N LYS A 662 11.72 18.52 14.01
CA LYS A 662 10.61 17.94 14.77
C LYS A 662 9.53 17.37 13.82
N ALA A 663 9.24 18.06 12.71
CA ALA A 663 8.31 17.57 11.71
C ALA A 663 8.76 16.21 11.16
N ALA A 664 10.00 16.08 10.70
CA ALA A 664 10.55 14.83 10.20
C ALA A 664 10.47 13.68 11.22
N LEU A 665 10.65 13.97 12.52
CA LEU A 665 10.57 12.96 13.57
C LEU A 665 9.13 12.58 13.93
N LEU A 666 8.22 13.55 14.02
CA LEU A 666 6.90 13.38 14.64
C LEU A 666 5.75 13.19 13.65
N VAL A 667 5.83 13.70 12.41
CA VAL A 667 4.74 13.61 11.42
C VAL A 667 4.26 12.16 11.22
N PRO A 668 5.13 11.16 11.02
CA PRO A 668 4.65 9.78 10.84
C PRO A 668 3.92 9.24 12.07
N ALA A 669 4.42 9.56 13.28
CA ALA A 669 3.82 9.11 14.53
C ALA A 669 2.47 9.78 14.81
N VAL A 670 2.38 11.10 14.60
CA VAL A 670 1.14 11.88 14.77
C VAL A 670 0.08 11.44 13.78
N ALA A 671 0.43 11.35 12.50
CA ALA A 671 -0.48 10.91 11.46
C ALA A 671 -1.02 9.49 11.70
N SER A 672 -0.13 8.56 12.07
CA SER A 672 -0.54 7.20 12.45
C SER A 672 -1.45 7.20 13.68
N GLY A 673 -1.17 8.05 14.67
CA GLY A 673 -2.04 8.21 15.85
C GLY A 673 -3.45 8.68 15.46
N LEU A 674 -3.55 9.70 14.59
CA LEU A 674 -4.84 10.21 14.10
C LEU A 674 -5.64 9.13 13.35
N ILE A 675 -5.00 8.40 12.44
CA ILE A 675 -5.65 7.31 11.68
C ILE A 675 -6.09 6.18 12.59
N CYS A 676 -5.20 5.74 13.49
CA CYS A 676 -5.48 4.61 14.37
C CYS A 676 -6.57 4.93 15.40
N GLY A 677 -6.60 6.15 15.95
CA GLY A 677 -7.60 6.53 16.94
C GLY A 677 -9.02 6.52 16.38
N ASP A 678 -9.24 7.19 15.25
CA ASP A 678 -10.52 7.20 14.56
C ASP A 678 -10.88 5.80 14.00
N GLY A 679 -9.90 5.10 13.41
CA GLY A 679 -10.13 3.75 12.89
C GLY A 679 -10.55 2.76 13.95
N ILE A 680 -9.94 2.79 15.13
CA ILE A 680 -10.26 1.89 16.23
C ILE A 680 -11.65 2.18 16.84
N TRP A 681 -12.10 3.44 16.87
CA TRP A 681 -13.46 3.75 17.30
C TRP A 681 -14.53 3.05 16.44
N THR A 682 -14.22 2.81 15.18
CA THR A 682 -15.12 2.11 14.25
C THR A 682 -15.52 0.72 14.75
N PHE A 683 -14.63 0.00 15.45
CA PHE A 683 -14.95 -1.31 16.00
C PHE A 683 -16.02 -1.27 17.12
N PRO A 684 -15.88 -0.48 18.21
CA PRO A 684 -16.94 -0.31 19.19
C PRO A 684 -18.25 0.21 18.58
N SER A 685 -18.19 1.19 17.67
CA SER A 685 -19.38 1.74 17.02
C SER A 685 -20.13 0.68 16.19
N SER A 686 -19.41 -0.26 15.56
CA SER A 686 -20.02 -1.39 14.85
C SER A 686 -20.74 -2.35 15.80
N LEU A 687 -20.15 -2.62 16.96
CA LEU A 687 -20.80 -3.44 17.99
C LEU A 687 -22.06 -2.78 18.55
N LEU A 688 -22.01 -1.46 18.80
CA LEU A 688 -23.18 -0.68 19.22
C LEU A 688 -24.29 -0.72 18.16
N ALA A 689 -23.94 -0.57 16.87
CA ALA A 689 -24.88 -0.66 15.76
C ALA A 689 -25.55 -2.05 15.68
N LEU A 690 -24.78 -3.14 15.84
CA LEU A 690 -25.32 -4.51 15.91
C LEU A 690 -26.22 -4.74 17.12
N ALA A 691 -25.88 -4.14 18.27
CA ALA A 691 -26.72 -4.15 19.46
C ALA A 691 -27.95 -3.22 19.35
N LYS A 692 -28.19 -2.60 18.18
CA LYS A 692 -29.27 -1.63 17.92
C LYS A 692 -29.23 -0.40 18.83
N VAL A 693 -28.08 -0.09 19.39
CA VAL A 693 -27.85 1.14 20.16
C VAL A 693 -27.62 2.28 19.16
N LYS A 694 -28.58 3.19 19.07
CA LYS A 694 -28.50 4.36 18.20
C LYS A 694 -27.83 5.52 18.93
N PRO A 695 -27.09 6.40 18.19
CA PRO A 695 -26.62 7.66 18.75
C PRO A 695 -27.79 8.50 19.28
N PRO A 696 -27.60 9.32 20.33
CA PRO A 696 -28.72 10.01 20.99
C PRO A 696 -29.21 11.26 20.27
N ILE A 697 -28.36 11.95 19.49
CA ILE A 697 -28.65 13.27 18.93
C ILE A 697 -28.48 13.27 17.41
N CYS A 698 -29.45 13.80 16.67
CA CYS A 698 -29.29 14.11 15.26
C CYS A 698 -28.99 15.62 15.11
N MET A 699 -27.81 15.95 14.65
CA MET A 699 -27.43 17.33 14.36
C MET A 699 -27.53 17.57 12.86
N LYS A 700 -28.57 18.29 12.43
CA LYS A 700 -28.81 18.70 11.04
C LYS A 700 -28.39 20.15 10.83
N PHE A 701 -27.66 20.42 9.77
CA PHE A 701 -27.22 21.77 9.39
C PHE A 701 -27.91 22.30 8.13
N THR A 702 -28.51 21.43 7.32
CA THR A 702 -29.22 21.80 6.11
C THR A 702 -30.72 21.93 6.40
N PRO A 703 -31.39 23.06 6.01
CA PRO A 703 -32.83 23.17 6.18
C PRO A 703 -33.52 22.18 5.24
N GLY A 704 -34.36 21.33 5.81
CA GLY A 704 -35.40 20.59 5.12
C GLY A 704 -34.99 19.77 3.88
N SER A 705 -34.23 18.71 4.06
CA SER A 705 -34.22 17.62 3.10
C SER A 705 -34.93 16.40 3.68
#